data_7869dfa65fb741fd552b826d193d3128
#
_entry.id   7869dfa65fb741fd552b826d193d3128
#
_cell.length_a   1.000
_cell.length_b   1.000
_cell.length_c   1.000
_cell.angle_alpha   90.00
_cell.angle_beta   90.00
_cell.angle_gamma   90.00
#
_symmetry.space_group_name_H-M   'P 1'
#
loop_
_entity.id
_entity.type
_entity.pdbx_description
1 polymer ?
#
loop_
_entity_poly.entity_id
_entity_poly.type
_entity_poly.pdbx_seq_one_letter_code
_entity_poly.pdbx_strand_id
1 'polypeptide(L)'
;MFGQTFPYQDPSLSPAERAADLCSRMTIEEKAQVMLDRSKAVTRLGVPEFAWWSEALHGVGRNGYSTVFPSCIGMAASFDDALLERVFTAVSDEARAKNTAQRRTGSVGKYQGLSFWTPNINIFRDPRWGRGQETYGEDPYMNARMGLAVVRGLQGPADHKYAKLYACAKHFAVHSGPEKMRHSFNIDDLSPRDLWETYLPAFKALVQKGGVKEVMCAYQRFENDPCCGSNRLLQQILRDEWGFEGIVVTDCGAIGDFWKPGRHGVSDDATAASAKAVASGADVECGSDYANLPDAVSKGLISEDQIDVSVRRLLAGRFHLGDFDPDSLVEWTSIPESVIACKEHKDLALQMAQSSIVLLQNRNNVLPLSKTNDTGNIMVMGPNAADSVMLWGIYFGKPTHSVTVLEGIENKVGAVAYDKACDITSMTVTETSTGKSTEAADGSTTLELSVNSERTNTIADILAAAADYGTIIFVGGISPNLEKEEAKVQAPGFDNGDRTSIELPQVQRDLLKALHDAGKTVILVNCSGSAVGLVPETETCDAILQVWYPGEQGGNAVADVLFGDYNPCGKLPVTFYKDDSQLPPFDDYDMSNRTYRYFKGEPLYPFGYGLSYTTFSVGEPVYDVSAGNITVSVTNTGNFNGAEVVQVYIRRPSDTDGPAKALRQFARVELQAGETKTVEIPLTRDNFEWWDPTTSTMRVQEGEYDIMVGTSSDDNDLKTISVTL
;
A
#
# COMPACT_ATOMS: atom_id res chain seq x y z
N MET A 1 14.26 -47.00 23.21
CA MET A 1 15.38 -46.41 22.47
C MET A 1 15.27 -44.90 22.65
N PHE A 2 16.19 -44.30 23.41
CA PHE A 2 16.29 -42.83 23.45
C PHE A 2 16.74 -42.40 22.06
N GLY A 3 15.86 -41.76 21.28
CA GLY A 3 16.17 -41.25 19.96
C GLY A 3 17.31 -40.27 20.04
N GLN A 4 18.27 -40.38 19.12
CA GLN A 4 19.37 -39.45 18.99
C GLN A 4 18.77 -38.07 18.70
N THR A 5 18.93 -37.10 19.62
CA THR A 5 18.51 -35.72 19.40
C THR A 5 19.52 -35.06 18.47
N PHE A 6 19.07 -34.55 17.32
CA PHE A 6 19.93 -33.85 16.38
C PHE A 6 20.12 -32.38 16.80
N PRO A 7 21.23 -31.72 16.45
CA PRO A 7 21.47 -30.31 16.76
C PRO A 7 20.33 -29.37 16.34
N TYR A 8 19.73 -29.57 15.17
CA TYR A 8 18.63 -28.71 14.73
C TYR A 8 17.38 -28.77 15.64
N GLN A 9 17.24 -29.80 16.48
CA GLN A 9 16.13 -29.98 17.43
C GLN A 9 16.38 -29.26 18.77
N ASP A 10 17.57 -28.71 18.99
CA ASP A 10 17.92 -28.00 20.21
C ASP A 10 17.56 -26.50 20.11
N PRO A 11 16.53 -26.02 20.82
CA PRO A 11 16.14 -24.63 20.75
C PRO A 11 17.13 -23.66 21.43
N SER A 12 18.17 -24.16 22.09
CA SER A 12 19.24 -23.32 22.65
C SER A 12 20.26 -22.86 21.61
N LEU A 13 20.34 -23.56 20.48
CA LEU A 13 21.22 -23.19 19.37
C LEU A 13 20.59 -22.08 18.53
N SER A 14 21.45 -21.30 17.85
CA SER A 14 21.00 -20.24 16.96
C SER A 14 20.23 -20.79 15.75
N PRO A 15 19.31 -20.02 15.16
CA PRO A 15 18.63 -20.39 13.93
C PRO A 15 19.59 -20.80 12.80
N ALA A 16 20.73 -20.15 12.65
CA ALA A 16 21.74 -20.44 11.63
C ALA A 16 22.43 -21.80 11.85
N GLU A 17 22.81 -22.14 13.11
CA GLU A 17 23.39 -23.44 13.44
C GLU A 17 22.40 -24.57 13.21
N ARG A 18 21.15 -24.38 13.62
CA ARG A 18 20.06 -25.36 13.41
C ARG A 18 19.79 -25.56 11.91
N ALA A 19 19.73 -24.49 11.13
CA ALA A 19 19.52 -24.53 9.70
C ALA A 19 20.67 -25.25 8.97
N ALA A 20 21.90 -25.02 9.34
CA ALA A 20 23.06 -25.69 8.75
C ALA A 20 23.03 -27.20 9.01
N ASP A 21 22.74 -27.65 10.25
CA ASP A 21 22.62 -29.06 10.60
C ASP A 21 21.46 -29.73 9.84
N LEU A 22 20.27 -29.10 9.82
CA LEU A 22 19.11 -29.66 9.13
C LEU A 22 19.33 -29.74 7.60
N CYS A 23 19.85 -28.67 6.97
CA CYS A 23 20.17 -28.65 5.54
C CYS A 23 21.12 -29.79 5.14
N SER A 24 22.16 -30.05 5.94
CA SER A 24 23.13 -31.12 5.67
C SER A 24 22.54 -32.53 5.66
N ARG A 25 21.33 -32.69 6.18
CA ARG A 25 20.59 -33.99 6.25
C ARG A 25 19.57 -34.16 5.16
N MET A 26 19.27 -33.11 4.38
CA MET A 26 18.28 -33.14 3.31
C MET A 26 18.88 -33.64 2.01
N THR A 27 18.05 -34.39 1.22
CA THR A 27 18.39 -34.72 -0.16
C THR A 27 18.14 -33.54 -1.08
N ILE A 28 18.69 -33.56 -2.30
CA ILE A 28 18.48 -32.46 -3.26
C ILE A 28 17.01 -32.27 -3.63
N GLU A 29 16.21 -33.34 -3.69
CA GLU A 29 14.77 -33.29 -3.96
C GLU A 29 14.03 -32.63 -2.79
N GLU A 30 14.41 -32.93 -1.54
CA GLU A 30 13.85 -32.32 -0.35
C GLU A 30 14.22 -30.84 -0.27
N LYS A 31 15.45 -30.45 -0.61
CA LYS A 31 15.92 -29.07 -0.71
C LYS A 31 15.08 -28.29 -1.73
N ALA A 32 14.90 -28.85 -2.94
CA ALA A 32 14.08 -28.21 -3.97
C ALA A 32 12.61 -28.03 -3.52
N GLN A 33 12.05 -29.00 -2.78
CA GLN A 33 10.67 -28.91 -2.27
C GLN A 33 10.46 -27.86 -1.19
N VAL A 34 11.44 -27.61 -0.31
CA VAL A 34 11.33 -26.56 0.71
C VAL A 34 11.56 -25.16 0.16
N MET A 35 12.08 -25.04 -1.06
CA MET A 35 12.25 -23.76 -1.77
C MET A 35 11.02 -23.31 -2.55
N LEU A 36 9.91 -24.06 -2.50
CA LEU A 36 8.62 -23.64 -3.07
C LEU A 36 7.78 -22.90 -2.04
N ASP A 37 6.91 -22.00 -2.48
CA ASP A 37 5.99 -21.21 -1.62
C ASP A 37 5.10 -22.11 -0.73
N ARG A 38 4.80 -23.32 -1.20
CA ARG A 38 4.18 -24.40 -0.43
C ARG A 38 5.22 -25.50 -0.16
N SER A 39 6.06 -25.25 0.83
CA SER A 39 7.08 -26.19 1.25
C SER A 39 6.45 -27.47 1.81
N LYS A 40 6.71 -28.62 1.16
CA LYS A 40 6.19 -29.91 1.63
C LYS A 40 6.89 -30.37 2.89
N ALA A 41 6.19 -31.20 3.69
CA ALA A 41 6.77 -31.83 4.85
C ALA A 41 7.92 -32.79 4.47
N VAL A 42 9.02 -32.75 5.24
CA VAL A 42 10.09 -33.76 5.19
C VAL A 42 9.95 -34.67 6.42
N THR A 43 9.02 -35.61 6.34
CA THR A 43 8.54 -36.42 7.47
C THR A 43 9.66 -37.19 8.17
N ARG A 44 10.65 -37.70 7.44
CA ARG A 44 11.78 -38.45 8.03
C ARG A 44 12.67 -37.58 8.95
N LEU A 45 12.64 -36.27 8.77
CA LEU A 45 13.36 -35.28 9.57
C LEU A 45 12.43 -34.50 10.52
N GLY A 46 11.14 -34.83 10.55
CA GLY A 46 10.17 -34.11 11.38
C GLY A 46 9.95 -32.65 10.98
N VAL A 47 10.24 -32.30 9.72
CA VAL A 47 10.00 -30.96 9.17
C VAL A 47 8.55 -30.87 8.73
N PRO A 48 7.71 -30.00 9.30
CA PRO A 48 6.33 -29.81 8.87
C PRO A 48 6.25 -29.09 7.51
N GLU A 49 5.11 -29.18 6.85
CA GLU A 49 4.81 -28.29 5.72
C GLU A 49 4.82 -26.83 6.15
N PHE A 50 5.10 -25.92 5.21
CA PHE A 50 5.12 -24.48 5.48
C PHE A 50 4.56 -23.72 4.27
N ALA A 51 3.77 -22.67 4.55
CA ALA A 51 3.24 -21.77 3.55
C ALA A 51 3.96 -20.41 3.66
N TRP A 52 4.71 -20.04 2.63
CA TRP A 52 5.40 -18.76 2.56
C TRP A 52 4.47 -17.62 2.14
N TRP A 53 3.40 -17.93 1.40
CA TRP A 53 2.50 -16.91 0.90
C TRP A 53 1.37 -16.60 1.86
N SER A 54 1.43 -15.44 2.50
CA SER A 54 0.31 -14.79 3.19
C SER A 54 0.25 -13.32 2.81
N GLU A 55 -0.93 -12.69 2.94
CA GLU A 55 -1.16 -11.32 2.54
C GLU A 55 -1.71 -10.48 3.70
N ALA A 56 -1.21 -9.25 3.83
CA ALA A 56 -1.65 -8.33 4.88
C ALA A 56 -1.51 -6.86 4.48
N LEU A 57 -1.88 -6.48 3.25
CA LEU A 57 -1.74 -5.07 2.81
C LEU A 57 -2.51 -4.10 3.70
N HIS A 58 -3.70 -4.48 4.18
CA HIS A 58 -4.51 -3.65 5.08
C HIS A 58 -5.45 -4.49 5.98
N GLY A 59 -4.90 -5.57 6.55
CA GLY A 59 -5.56 -6.60 7.35
C GLY A 59 -5.18 -7.97 6.82
N VAL A 60 -5.37 -9.03 7.62
CA VAL A 60 -5.04 -10.41 7.18
C VAL A 60 -5.92 -10.79 6.00
N GLY A 61 -5.30 -10.87 4.81
CA GLY A 61 -5.98 -11.16 3.56
C GLY A 61 -6.22 -12.66 3.32
N ARG A 62 -7.32 -12.98 2.63
CA ARG A 62 -7.61 -14.34 2.09
C ARG A 62 -7.58 -15.48 3.11
N ASN A 63 -7.77 -15.19 4.39
CA ASN A 63 -7.73 -16.16 5.49
C ASN A 63 -8.91 -15.97 6.44
N GLY A 64 -10.12 -16.08 5.93
CA GLY A 64 -11.36 -15.97 6.72
C GLY A 64 -11.59 -14.57 7.31
N TYR A 65 -12.26 -14.53 8.46
CA TYR A 65 -12.60 -13.27 9.11
C TYR A 65 -11.36 -12.55 9.65
N SER A 66 -11.28 -11.24 9.41
CA SER A 66 -10.25 -10.34 9.95
C SER A 66 -10.76 -8.90 9.92
N THR A 67 -10.09 -8.01 10.66
CA THR A 67 -10.32 -6.57 10.54
C THR A 67 -9.81 -6.06 9.19
N VAL A 68 -10.64 -5.28 8.48
CA VAL A 68 -10.27 -4.67 7.19
C VAL A 68 -10.07 -3.17 7.38
N PHE A 69 -8.82 -2.74 7.35
CA PHE A 69 -8.41 -1.34 7.43
C PHE A 69 -8.54 -0.65 6.06
N PRO A 70 -8.41 0.68 5.98
CA PRO A 70 -8.32 1.39 4.69
C PRO A 70 -7.20 0.83 3.81
N SER A 71 -7.34 0.97 2.49
CA SER A 71 -6.27 0.65 1.53
C SER A 71 -4.96 1.38 1.86
N CYS A 72 -3.81 0.85 1.42
CA CYS A 72 -2.50 1.42 1.78
C CYS A 72 -2.38 2.90 1.41
N ILE A 73 -2.86 3.30 0.24
CA ILE A 73 -2.87 4.71 -0.19
C ILE A 73 -3.74 5.59 0.71
N GLY A 74 -4.87 5.05 1.19
CA GLY A 74 -5.71 5.73 2.17
C GLY A 74 -4.99 5.87 3.52
N MET A 75 -4.36 4.81 4.01
CA MET A 75 -3.57 4.88 5.26
C MET A 75 -2.41 5.88 5.14
N ALA A 76 -1.77 5.97 3.96
CA ALA A 76 -0.72 6.96 3.70
C ALA A 76 -1.23 8.40 3.81
N ALA A 77 -2.48 8.67 3.41
CA ALA A 77 -3.09 9.99 3.51
C ALA A 77 -3.23 10.50 4.96
N SER A 78 -3.11 9.64 5.97
CA SER A 78 -3.07 10.06 7.37
C SER A 78 -1.79 10.80 7.75
N PHE A 79 -0.68 10.60 7.04
CA PHE A 79 0.66 11.08 7.42
C PHE A 79 1.01 10.75 8.89
N ASP A 80 0.55 9.59 9.36
CA ASP A 80 0.70 9.11 10.74
C ASP A 80 1.30 7.71 10.77
N ASP A 81 2.63 7.63 10.75
CA ASP A 81 3.37 6.38 10.79
C ASP A 81 3.25 5.65 12.14
N ALA A 82 3.01 6.40 13.23
CA ALA A 82 2.77 5.79 14.53
C ALA A 82 1.40 5.07 14.60
N LEU A 83 0.35 5.69 14.03
CA LEU A 83 -0.96 5.05 13.91
C LEU A 83 -0.88 3.83 12.99
N LEU A 84 -0.13 3.94 11.88
CA LEU A 84 0.09 2.84 10.95
C LEU A 84 0.81 1.65 11.62
N GLU A 85 1.81 1.89 12.45
CA GLU A 85 2.49 0.84 13.22
C GLU A 85 1.51 0.11 14.16
N ARG A 86 0.60 0.84 14.82
CA ARG A 86 -0.46 0.24 15.66
C ARG A 86 -1.40 -0.63 14.84
N VAL A 87 -1.79 -0.19 13.63
CA VAL A 87 -2.61 -0.97 12.70
C VAL A 87 -1.92 -2.30 12.37
N PHE A 88 -0.65 -2.27 11.98
CA PHE A 88 0.06 -3.49 11.62
C PHE A 88 0.45 -4.35 12.83
N THR A 89 0.51 -3.78 14.03
CA THR A 89 0.58 -4.56 15.27
C THR A 89 -0.71 -5.35 15.49
N ALA A 90 -1.88 -4.74 15.31
CA ALA A 90 -3.16 -5.45 15.37
C ALA A 90 -3.29 -6.53 14.29
N VAL A 91 -2.87 -6.22 13.05
CA VAL A 91 -2.83 -7.21 11.95
C VAL A 91 -1.95 -8.40 12.31
N SER A 92 -0.78 -8.18 12.89
CA SER A 92 0.14 -9.25 13.28
C SER A 92 -0.40 -10.09 14.46
N ASP A 93 -1.16 -9.49 15.38
CA ASP A 93 -1.87 -10.22 16.44
C ASP A 93 -2.92 -11.17 15.86
N GLU A 94 -3.76 -10.68 14.94
CA GLU A 94 -4.75 -11.53 14.25
C GLU A 94 -4.07 -12.65 13.45
N ALA A 95 -2.98 -12.35 12.74
CA ALA A 95 -2.24 -13.33 11.96
C ALA A 95 -1.67 -14.45 12.82
N ARG A 96 -1.06 -14.11 13.97
CA ARG A 96 -0.54 -15.10 14.93
C ARG A 96 -1.63 -15.93 15.55
N ALA A 97 -2.74 -15.32 15.99
CA ALA A 97 -3.88 -16.04 16.55
C ALA A 97 -4.42 -17.10 15.56
N LYS A 98 -4.60 -16.69 14.28
CA LYS A 98 -5.05 -17.58 13.19
C LYS A 98 -4.06 -18.73 12.94
N ASN A 99 -2.77 -18.42 12.74
CA ASN A 99 -1.75 -19.43 12.51
C ASN A 99 -1.67 -20.44 13.66
N THR A 100 -1.69 -19.97 14.91
CA THR A 100 -1.67 -20.84 16.09
C THR A 100 -2.86 -21.79 16.13
N ALA A 101 -4.07 -21.28 15.84
CA ALA A 101 -5.27 -22.11 15.77
C ALA A 101 -5.17 -23.17 14.66
N GLN A 102 -4.70 -22.78 13.48
CA GLN A 102 -4.54 -23.68 12.34
C GLN A 102 -3.47 -24.75 12.57
N ARG A 103 -2.30 -24.38 13.11
CA ARG A 103 -1.26 -25.36 13.50
C ARG A 103 -1.81 -26.43 14.45
N ARG A 104 -2.68 -26.07 15.39
CA ARG A 104 -3.32 -27.02 16.31
C ARG A 104 -4.26 -27.99 15.62
N THR A 105 -4.76 -27.70 14.42
CA THR A 105 -5.52 -28.67 13.59
C THR A 105 -4.61 -29.65 12.84
N GLY A 106 -3.30 -29.42 12.80
CA GLY A 106 -2.29 -30.28 12.17
C GLY A 106 -1.96 -29.91 10.73
N SER A 107 -2.50 -28.82 10.17
CA SER A 107 -2.20 -28.35 8.81
C SER A 107 -2.20 -26.83 8.74
N VAL A 108 -1.25 -26.28 7.96
CA VAL A 108 -1.16 -24.85 7.63
C VAL A 108 -1.22 -24.73 6.11
N GLY A 109 -2.35 -24.24 5.59
CA GLY A 109 -2.58 -24.06 4.17
C GLY A 109 -2.03 -22.74 3.62
N LYS A 110 -2.27 -22.50 2.34
CA LYS A 110 -2.00 -21.23 1.67
C LYS A 110 -2.69 -20.07 2.41
N TYR A 111 -2.02 -18.94 2.53
CA TYR A 111 -2.43 -17.75 3.29
C TYR A 111 -2.51 -17.92 4.81
N GLN A 112 -2.02 -19.02 5.36
CA GLN A 112 -2.11 -19.35 6.78
C GLN A 112 -0.74 -19.37 7.47
N GLY A 113 0.33 -19.07 6.73
CA GLY A 113 1.71 -19.00 7.22
C GLY A 113 2.02 -17.73 8.00
N LEU A 114 3.30 -17.58 8.33
CA LEU A 114 3.83 -16.45 9.11
C LEU A 114 4.74 -15.52 8.29
N SER A 115 4.89 -15.77 7.02
CA SER A 115 5.52 -14.89 6.03
C SER A 115 4.42 -14.12 5.31
N PHE A 116 4.50 -12.77 5.34
CA PHE A 116 3.49 -11.87 4.78
C PHE A 116 4.11 -10.98 3.72
N TRP A 117 3.61 -11.07 2.50
CA TRP A 117 4.16 -10.35 1.35
C TRP A 117 3.66 -8.90 1.30
N THR A 118 4.08 -8.17 2.31
CA THR A 118 3.72 -6.79 2.65
C THR A 118 4.90 -6.13 3.37
N PRO A 119 5.22 -4.83 3.11
CA PRO A 119 4.48 -3.81 2.34
C PRO A 119 4.82 -3.76 0.85
N ASN A 120 3.90 -3.23 0.03
CA ASN A 120 4.20 -2.75 -1.30
C ASN A 120 4.71 -1.30 -1.22
N ILE A 121 6.01 -1.10 -1.46
CA ILE A 121 6.69 0.20 -1.39
C ILE A 121 7.16 0.70 -2.76
N ASN A 122 6.56 0.20 -3.83
CA ASN A 122 6.76 0.75 -5.16
C ASN A 122 6.21 2.19 -5.23
N ILE A 123 6.82 3.00 -6.07
CA ILE A 123 6.43 4.39 -6.24
C ILE A 123 5.17 4.48 -7.11
N PHE A 124 4.13 5.14 -6.61
CA PHE A 124 2.92 5.42 -7.39
C PHE A 124 3.20 6.51 -8.42
N ARG A 125 4.01 6.17 -9.41
CA ARG A 125 4.55 7.06 -10.43
C ARG A 125 3.47 7.62 -11.37
N ASP A 126 2.44 6.86 -11.63
CA ASP A 126 1.39 7.17 -12.61
C ASP A 126 0.01 6.80 -12.07
N PRO A 127 -0.95 7.72 -12.02
CA PRO A 127 -2.29 7.47 -11.46
C PRO A 127 -3.11 6.44 -12.23
N ARG A 128 -2.66 6.02 -13.42
CA ARG A 128 -3.31 4.97 -14.21
C ARG A 128 -3.02 3.56 -13.71
N TRP A 129 -1.97 3.38 -12.90
CA TRP A 129 -1.59 2.07 -12.39
C TRP A 129 -2.59 1.52 -11.38
N GLY A 130 -3.26 0.40 -11.72
CA GLY A 130 -4.33 -0.19 -10.91
C GLY A 130 -3.89 -0.72 -9.54
N ARG A 131 -2.61 -1.11 -9.39
CA ARG A 131 -2.02 -1.51 -8.10
C ARG A 131 -1.47 -0.34 -7.29
N GLY A 132 -1.58 0.89 -7.77
CA GLY A 132 -1.18 2.07 -7.01
C GLY A 132 -1.83 2.16 -5.63
N GLN A 133 -3.06 1.67 -5.46
CA GLN A 133 -3.79 1.61 -4.19
C GLN A 133 -3.09 0.74 -3.12
N GLU A 134 -2.18 -0.16 -3.52
CA GLU A 134 -1.38 -1.00 -2.62
C GLU A 134 -0.20 -0.25 -1.99
N THR A 135 0.17 0.91 -2.54
CA THR A 135 1.37 1.68 -2.18
C THR A 135 1.09 2.82 -1.21
N TYR A 136 2.13 3.44 -0.70
CA TYR A 136 2.04 4.59 0.19
C TYR A 136 2.27 5.93 -0.54
N GLY A 137 2.03 5.96 -1.87
CA GLY A 137 2.03 7.16 -2.67
C GLY A 137 3.24 7.32 -3.59
N GLU A 138 3.42 8.55 -4.06
CA GLU A 138 4.42 8.88 -5.10
C GLU A 138 5.79 9.29 -4.56
N ASP A 139 5.90 9.53 -3.26
CA ASP A 139 7.13 10.03 -2.65
C ASP A 139 7.98 8.92 -2.02
N PRO A 140 9.29 8.83 -2.36
CA PRO A 140 10.18 7.79 -1.83
C PRO A 140 10.37 7.84 -0.31
N TYR A 141 10.42 9.05 0.28
CA TYR A 141 10.58 9.21 1.73
C TYR A 141 9.31 8.78 2.48
N MET A 142 8.13 9.15 1.95
CA MET A 142 6.84 8.71 2.48
C MET A 142 6.72 7.18 2.46
N ASN A 143 7.03 6.55 1.32
CA ASN A 143 7.02 5.09 1.20
C ASN A 143 8.01 4.44 2.19
N ALA A 144 9.19 5.04 2.39
CA ALA A 144 10.15 4.55 3.39
C ALA A 144 9.60 4.66 4.81
N ARG A 145 9.05 5.82 5.21
CA ARG A 145 8.49 6.06 6.56
C ARG A 145 7.35 5.11 6.88
N MET A 146 6.38 5.03 5.96
CA MET A 146 5.21 4.16 6.12
C MET A 146 5.60 2.68 6.08
N GLY A 147 6.47 2.29 5.15
CA GLY A 147 6.99 0.93 5.06
C GLY A 147 7.74 0.49 6.32
N LEU A 148 8.53 1.37 6.94
CA LEU A 148 9.19 1.10 8.23
C LEU A 148 8.19 0.82 9.36
N ALA A 149 7.10 1.60 9.44
CA ALA A 149 6.03 1.38 10.41
C ALA A 149 5.35 0.01 10.21
N VAL A 150 5.09 -0.36 8.96
CA VAL A 150 4.53 -1.68 8.61
C VAL A 150 5.46 -2.81 9.05
N VAL A 151 6.76 -2.71 8.73
CA VAL A 151 7.75 -3.74 9.10
C VAL A 151 7.82 -3.90 10.61
N ARG A 152 7.87 -2.80 11.38
CA ARG A 152 7.88 -2.86 12.85
C ARG A 152 6.62 -3.49 13.42
N GLY A 153 5.44 -3.09 12.94
CA GLY A 153 4.17 -3.63 13.40
C GLY A 153 4.01 -5.13 13.10
N LEU A 154 4.45 -5.57 11.91
CA LEU A 154 4.37 -6.99 11.53
C LEU A 154 5.41 -7.85 12.24
N GLN A 155 6.68 -7.44 12.24
CA GLN A 155 7.77 -8.27 12.75
C GLN A 155 7.87 -8.28 14.28
N GLY A 156 7.27 -7.28 14.95
CA GLY A 156 7.39 -7.09 16.39
C GLY A 156 8.78 -6.57 16.80
N PRO A 157 9.06 -6.52 18.13
CA PRO A 157 10.34 -6.02 18.64
C PRO A 157 11.53 -6.87 18.19
N ALA A 158 12.61 -6.21 17.77
CA ALA A 158 13.78 -6.87 17.17
C ALA A 158 14.63 -7.68 18.18
N ASP A 159 14.48 -7.42 19.48
CA ASP A 159 15.20 -8.09 20.58
C ASP A 159 14.54 -9.38 21.07
N HIS A 160 13.38 -9.75 20.53
CA HIS A 160 12.71 -11.01 20.86
C HIS A 160 13.41 -12.20 20.18
N LYS A 161 13.43 -13.33 20.88
CA LYS A 161 14.02 -14.58 20.38
C LYS A 161 13.34 -15.06 19.09
N TYR A 162 12.01 -14.92 19.03
CA TYR A 162 11.21 -15.30 17.88
C TYR A 162 10.57 -14.07 17.26
N ALA A 163 10.70 -13.93 15.95
CA ALA A 163 9.97 -12.91 15.21
C ALA A 163 8.47 -13.17 15.28
N LYS A 164 7.69 -12.09 15.36
CA LYS A 164 6.23 -12.22 15.37
C LYS A 164 5.73 -12.71 14.01
N LEU A 165 6.10 -12.01 12.94
CA LEU A 165 5.88 -12.39 11.53
C LEU A 165 7.13 -12.02 10.73
N TYR A 166 7.18 -12.46 9.48
CA TYR A 166 8.08 -11.91 8.49
C TYR A 166 7.32 -10.96 7.56
N ALA A 167 7.83 -9.74 7.42
CA ALA A 167 7.40 -8.76 6.43
C ALA A 167 8.25 -8.89 5.17
N CYS A 168 7.66 -8.61 4.01
CA CYS A 168 8.31 -8.72 2.71
C CYS A 168 8.15 -7.40 1.94
N ALA A 169 9.25 -6.70 1.69
CA ALA A 169 9.26 -5.50 0.86
C ALA A 169 9.09 -5.87 -0.61
N LYS A 170 8.07 -5.34 -1.28
CA LYS A 170 7.76 -5.68 -2.67
C LYS A 170 7.47 -4.45 -3.52
N HIS A 171 7.67 -4.51 -4.81
CA HIS A 171 8.34 -5.53 -5.65
C HIS A 171 9.69 -4.97 -6.10
N PHE A 172 10.78 -5.66 -5.80
CA PHE A 172 12.15 -5.20 -6.02
C PHE A 172 12.62 -5.59 -7.43
N ALA A 173 12.90 -4.65 -8.34
CA ALA A 173 12.77 -3.22 -8.18
C ALA A 173 12.18 -2.61 -9.45
N VAL A 174 11.89 -1.28 -9.35
CA VAL A 174 11.41 -0.48 -10.49
C VAL A 174 10.12 -1.04 -11.08
N HIS A 175 9.09 -1.25 -10.24
CA HIS A 175 7.79 -1.79 -10.66
C HIS A 175 6.67 -0.79 -10.36
N SER A 176 5.97 -0.31 -11.41
CA SER A 176 4.86 0.65 -11.28
C SER A 176 3.91 0.60 -12.50
N GLY A 177 3.59 -0.59 -13.00
CA GLY A 177 2.76 -0.81 -14.18
C GLY A 177 3.50 -0.53 -15.50
N PRO A 178 2.85 -0.68 -16.64
CA PRO A 178 1.47 -1.17 -16.84
C PRO A 178 1.29 -2.66 -16.53
N GLU A 179 0.17 -3.01 -15.91
CA GLU A 179 -0.12 -4.41 -15.52
C GLU A 179 -0.14 -5.37 -16.71
N LYS A 180 -0.72 -4.94 -17.82
CA LYS A 180 -0.81 -5.69 -19.08
C LYS A 180 0.54 -6.18 -19.60
N MET A 181 1.63 -5.48 -19.29
CA MET A 181 2.97 -5.73 -19.84
C MET A 181 3.93 -6.37 -18.83
N ARG A 182 3.56 -6.48 -17.57
CA ARG A 182 4.47 -6.82 -16.46
C ARG A 182 5.31 -8.09 -16.69
N HIS A 183 4.77 -9.07 -17.40
CA HIS A 183 5.42 -10.36 -17.68
C HIS A 183 6.40 -10.36 -18.87
N SER A 184 6.53 -9.26 -19.59
CA SER A 184 7.42 -9.16 -20.76
C SER A 184 8.17 -7.83 -20.85
N PHE A 185 7.79 -6.84 -20.06
CA PHE A 185 8.35 -5.50 -20.08
C PHE A 185 9.84 -5.49 -19.70
N ASN A 186 10.60 -4.59 -20.33
CA ASN A 186 12.01 -4.35 -20.01
C ASN A 186 12.23 -2.86 -19.81
N ILE A 187 12.87 -2.50 -18.71
CA ILE A 187 13.28 -1.13 -18.39
C ILE A 187 14.78 -1.07 -18.59
N ASP A 188 15.24 -0.48 -19.69
CA ASP A 188 16.64 -0.44 -20.10
C ASP A 188 17.24 0.98 -20.13
N ASP A 189 16.42 2.03 -20.23
CA ASP A 189 16.86 3.42 -20.34
C ASP A 189 16.64 4.27 -19.09
N LEU A 190 16.55 3.64 -17.90
CA LEU A 190 16.34 4.39 -16.68
C LEU A 190 17.61 5.14 -16.24
N SER A 191 17.48 6.44 -15.95
CA SER A 191 18.59 7.23 -15.44
C SER A 191 19.07 6.70 -14.09
N PRO A 192 20.41 6.70 -13.83
CA PRO A 192 20.92 6.35 -12.50
C PRO A 192 20.32 7.21 -11.37
N ARG A 193 20.03 8.48 -11.64
CA ARG A 193 19.35 9.37 -10.68
C ARG A 193 17.98 8.82 -10.31
N ASP A 194 17.15 8.50 -11.28
CA ASP A 194 15.79 7.99 -11.00
C ASP A 194 15.82 6.68 -10.24
N LEU A 195 16.76 5.81 -10.58
CA LEU A 195 16.97 4.56 -9.84
C LEU A 195 17.28 4.83 -8.37
N TRP A 196 18.27 5.68 -8.08
CA TRP A 196 18.79 5.88 -6.72
C TRP A 196 18.06 6.94 -5.90
N GLU A 197 17.40 7.93 -6.51
CA GLU A 197 16.62 8.94 -5.80
C GLU A 197 15.13 8.61 -5.70
N THR A 198 14.60 7.71 -6.57
CA THR A 198 13.17 7.45 -6.63
C THR A 198 12.83 6.00 -6.34
N TYR A 199 13.37 5.03 -7.10
CA TYR A 199 12.88 3.65 -7.04
C TYR A 199 13.51 2.80 -5.93
N LEU A 200 14.74 3.07 -5.51
CA LEU A 200 15.46 2.27 -4.52
C LEU A 200 15.39 2.76 -3.07
N PRO A 201 15.18 4.06 -2.75
CA PRO A 201 15.35 4.56 -1.37
C PRO A 201 14.47 3.88 -0.34
N ALA A 202 13.21 3.57 -0.66
CA ALA A 202 12.31 2.89 0.27
C ALA A 202 12.80 1.48 0.59
N PHE A 203 13.23 0.71 -0.40
CA PHE A 203 13.81 -0.62 -0.20
C PHE A 203 15.08 -0.56 0.67
N LYS A 204 16.00 0.36 0.35
CA LYS A 204 17.22 0.58 1.15
C LYS A 204 16.87 0.86 2.62
N ALA A 205 15.90 1.73 2.86
CA ALA A 205 15.44 2.05 4.22
C ALA A 205 14.89 0.83 4.96
N LEU A 206 14.03 0.05 4.32
CA LEU A 206 13.45 -1.14 4.94
C LEU A 206 14.49 -2.23 5.24
N VAL A 207 15.50 -2.38 4.38
CA VAL A 207 16.62 -3.30 4.59
C VAL A 207 17.50 -2.81 5.74
N GLN A 208 18.04 -1.58 5.64
CA GLN A 208 19.10 -1.11 6.53
C GLN A 208 18.60 -0.56 7.87
N LYS A 209 17.41 0.07 7.88
CA LYS A 209 16.81 0.67 9.10
C LYS A 209 15.67 -0.17 9.68
N GLY A 210 14.92 -0.86 8.81
CA GLY A 210 13.76 -1.67 9.21
C GLY A 210 14.11 -3.12 9.56
N GLY A 211 15.22 -3.63 9.07
CA GLY A 211 15.60 -5.04 9.25
C GLY A 211 14.56 -6.00 8.67
N VAL A 212 13.93 -5.61 7.55
CA VAL A 212 12.91 -6.44 6.87
C VAL A 212 13.48 -7.82 6.57
N LYS A 213 12.67 -8.86 6.76
CA LYS A 213 13.14 -10.26 6.67
C LYS A 213 13.02 -10.85 5.29
N GLU A 214 12.15 -10.28 4.46
CA GLU A 214 11.96 -10.75 3.09
C GLU A 214 11.92 -9.59 2.11
N VAL A 215 12.36 -9.85 0.88
CA VAL A 215 12.25 -8.96 -0.28
C VAL A 215 11.73 -9.76 -1.45
N MET A 216 10.67 -9.28 -2.11
CA MET A 216 10.11 -9.92 -3.30
C MET A 216 10.66 -9.28 -4.57
N CYS A 217 11.29 -10.05 -5.44
CA CYS A 217 11.71 -9.58 -6.75
C CYS A 217 10.52 -9.48 -7.72
N ALA A 218 10.55 -8.44 -8.57
CA ALA A 218 9.46 -8.08 -9.47
C ALA A 218 9.41 -8.96 -10.73
N TYR A 219 8.27 -8.92 -11.43
CA TYR A 219 8.06 -9.69 -12.67
C TYR A 219 8.94 -9.27 -13.83
N GLN A 220 9.03 -7.96 -14.11
CA GLN A 220 9.61 -7.42 -15.33
C GLN A 220 11.14 -7.59 -15.36
N ARG A 221 11.72 -7.26 -16.53
CA ARG A 221 13.17 -7.10 -16.69
C ARG A 221 13.61 -5.69 -16.34
N PHE A 222 14.79 -5.59 -15.80
CA PHE A 222 15.53 -4.36 -15.62
C PHE A 222 16.92 -4.54 -16.22
N GLU A 223 17.32 -3.64 -17.13
CA GLU A 223 18.59 -3.73 -17.87
C GLU A 223 18.77 -5.09 -18.57
N ASN A 224 17.70 -5.58 -19.19
CA ASN A 224 17.58 -6.85 -19.89
C ASN A 224 17.59 -8.12 -19.04
N ASP A 225 17.89 -8.05 -17.74
CA ASP A 225 17.77 -9.20 -16.83
C ASP A 225 16.41 -9.19 -16.12
N PRO A 226 15.73 -10.35 -15.99
CA PRO A 226 14.58 -10.46 -15.09
C PRO A 226 14.95 -10.03 -13.68
N CYS A 227 14.12 -9.25 -12.99
CA CYS A 227 14.45 -8.83 -11.63
C CYS A 227 14.74 -10.01 -10.70
N CYS A 228 14.02 -11.13 -10.85
CA CYS A 228 14.26 -12.37 -10.10
C CYS A 228 15.52 -13.15 -10.54
N GLY A 229 16.19 -12.74 -11.60
CA GLY A 229 17.43 -13.32 -12.12
C GLY A 229 18.55 -12.33 -12.30
N SER A 230 18.41 -11.11 -11.73
CA SER A 230 19.37 -10.03 -11.87
C SER A 230 20.44 -10.09 -10.77
N ASN A 231 21.66 -10.41 -11.17
CA ASN A 231 22.81 -10.37 -10.26
C ASN A 231 23.09 -8.95 -9.76
N ARG A 232 22.84 -7.92 -10.59
CA ARG A 232 22.99 -6.52 -10.17
C ARG A 232 22.04 -6.16 -9.04
N LEU A 233 20.76 -6.49 -9.18
CA LEU A 233 19.77 -6.14 -8.16
C LEU A 233 19.94 -6.99 -6.89
N LEU A 234 20.00 -8.33 -7.04
CA LEU A 234 19.88 -9.25 -5.90
C LEU A 234 21.22 -9.48 -5.18
N GLN A 235 22.37 -9.49 -5.89
CA GLN A 235 23.68 -9.67 -5.25
C GLN A 235 24.32 -8.32 -4.98
N GLN A 236 24.64 -7.52 -6.03
CA GLN A 236 25.45 -6.33 -5.87
C GLN A 236 24.76 -5.26 -5.03
N ILE A 237 23.51 -4.91 -5.32
CA ILE A 237 22.79 -3.85 -4.59
C ILE A 237 22.22 -4.39 -3.28
N LEU A 238 21.36 -5.41 -3.34
CA LEU A 238 20.61 -5.85 -2.16
C LEU A 238 21.52 -6.48 -1.10
N ARG A 239 22.40 -7.44 -1.50
CA ARG A 239 23.22 -8.18 -0.55
C ARG A 239 24.57 -7.51 -0.25
N ASP A 240 25.36 -7.18 -1.28
CA ASP A 240 26.74 -6.70 -1.08
C ASP A 240 26.75 -5.25 -0.59
N GLU A 241 25.96 -4.35 -1.19
CA GLU A 241 25.95 -2.94 -0.81
C GLU A 241 25.09 -2.67 0.42
N TRP A 242 23.85 -3.24 0.48
CA TRP A 242 22.95 -2.96 1.59
C TRP A 242 23.05 -3.94 2.75
N GLY A 243 23.74 -5.06 2.58
CA GLY A 243 23.95 -6.06 3.63
C GLY A 243 22.72 -6.90 3.95
N PHE A 244 21.83 -7.15 2.97
CA PHE A 244 20.65 -7.94 3.19
C PHE A 244 20.95 -9.42 3.40
N GLU A 245 20.65 -9.96 4.57
CA GLU A 245 20.86 -11.37 4.94
C GLU A 245 19.57 -12.20 4.88
N GLY A 246 18.43 -11.56 4.64
CA GLY A 246 17.11 -12.19 4.64
C GLY A 246 16.81 -13.01 3.37
N ILE A 247 15.56 -13.35 3.22
CA ILE A 247 15.03 -14.21 2.16
C ILE A 247 14.59 -13.36 0.95
N VAL A 248 14.99 -13.80 -0.25
CA VAL A 248 14.43 -13.26 -1.50
C VAL A 248 13.36 -14.22 -2.01
N VAL A 249 12.13 -13.72 -2.13
CA VAL A 249 11.01 -14.45 -2.71
C VAL A 249 10.74 -13.97 -4.14
N THR A 250 10.35 -14.87 -5.04
CA THR A 250 9.93 -14.46 -6.39
C THR A 250 8.46 -14.05 -6.39
N ASP A 251 8.10 -13.10 -7.24
CA ASP A 251 6.69 -12.91 -7.56
C ASP A 251 6.11 -14.16 -8.25
N CYS A 252 4.79 -14.34 -8.18
CA CYS A 252 4.16 -15.61 -8.52
C CYS A 252 4.24 -15.94 -10.01
N GLY A 253 4.95 -17.05 -10.33
CA GLY A 253 5.19 -17.48 -11.71
C GLY A 253 6.29 -16.70 -12.45
N ALA A 254 7.01 -15.80 -11.78
CA ALA A 254 8.05 -14.98 -12.39
C ALA A 254 9.20 -15.79 -12.99
N ILE A 255 9.53 -16.95 -12.42
CA ILE A 255 10.56 -17.84 -13.01
C ILE A 255 10.08 -18.44 -14.34
N GLY A 256 8.79 -18.75 -14.44
CA GLY A 256 8.19 -19.16 -15.71
C GLY A 256 8.31 -18.11 -16.82
N ASP A 257 8.37 -16.83 -16.47
CA ASP A 257 8.54 -15.75 -17.46
C ASP A 257 9.94 -15.75 -18.09
N PHE A 258 10.95 -16.37 -17.49
CA PHE A 258 12.30 -16.44 -18.08
C PHE A 258 12.31 -17.24 -19.38
N TRP A 259 11.48 -18.29 -19.51
CA TRP A 259 11.56 -19.28 -20.57
C TRP A 259 10.27 -19.46 -21.39
N LYS A 260 9.11 -19.13 -20.85
CA LYS A 260 7.83 -19.34 -21.56
C LYS A 260 7.74 -18.45 -22.81
N PRO A 261 7.13 -18.97 -23.91
CA PRO A 261 6.95 -18.21 -25.15
C PRO A 261 6.18 -16.88 -24.91
N GLY A 262 6.66 -15.81 -25.54
CA GLY A 262 6.05 -14.47 -25.43
C GLY A 262 6.34 -13.73 -24.13
N ARG A 263 7.24 -14.26 -23.30
CA ARG A 263 7.73 -13.66 -22.05
C ARG A 263 9.16 -13.13 -22.25
N HIS A 264 10.05 -13.30 -21.30
CA HIS A 264 11.39 -12.70 -21.32
C HIS A 264 12.36 -13.35 -22.31
N GLY A 265 12.28 -14.67 -22.52
CA GLY A 265 13.15 -15.38 -23.45
C GLY A 265 14.63 -15.38 -23.08
N VAL A 266 14.95 -15.39 -21.77
CA VAL A 266 16.32 -15.35 -21.24
C VAL A 266 16.85 -16.72 -20.81
N SER A 267 16.02 -17.76 -20.85
CA SER A 267 16.35 -19.15 -20.54
C SER A 267 15.68 -20.08 -21.54
N ASP A 268 16.32 -21.20 -21.83
CA ASP A 268 15.82 -22.17 -22.80
C ASP A 268 14.65 -23.00 -22.26
N ASP A 269 14.68 -23.33 -20.96
CA ASP A 269 13.69 -24.15 -20.29
C ASP A 269 13.57 -23.82 -18.79
N ALA A 270 12.63 -24.47 -18.10
CA ALA A 270 12.41 -24.35 -16.67
C ALA A 270 13.65 -24.72 -15.83
N THR A 271 14.46 -25.67 -16.28
CA THR A 271 15.67 -26.11 -15.58
C THR A 271 16.74 -25.02 -15.58
N ALA A 272 16.99 -24.40 -16.73
CA ALA A 272 17.93 -23.29 -16.87
C ALA A 272 17.42 -22.03 -16.14
N ALA A 273 16.11 -21.76 -16.21
CA ALA A 273 15.47 -20.66 -15.49
C ALA A 273 15.65 -20.78 -13.97
N SER A 274 15.38 -21.96 -13.41
CA SER A 274 15.54 -22.24 -11.98
C SER A 274 16.99 -22.06 -11.53
N ALA A 275 17.95 -22.60 -12.30
CA ALA A 275 19.38 -22.44 -12.01
C ALA A 275 19.80 -20.97 -12.02
N LYS A 276 19.39 -20.18 -13.03
CA LYS A 276 19.68 -18.74 -13.14
C LYS A 276 19.13 -17.97 -11.92
N ALA A 277 17.88 -18.20 -11.54
CA ALA A 277 17.24 -17.51 -10.44
C ALA A 277 17.94 -17.76 -9.10
N VAL A 278 18.20 -19.04 -8.76
CA VAL A 278 18.90 -19.40 -7.51
C VAL A 278 20.33 -18.87 -7.51
N ALA A 279 21.06 -18.99 -8.61
CA ALA A 279 22.42 -18.46 -8.73
C ALA A 279 22.47 -16.93 -8.57
N SER A 280 21.41 -16.22 -8.95
CA SER A 280 21.26 -14.77 -8.75
C SER A 280 20.80 -14.39 -7.35
N GLY A 281 20.34 -15.34 -6.50
CA GLY A 281 20.02 -15.13 -5.10
C GLY A 281 18.54 -15.12 -4.74
N ALA A 282 17.65 -15.61 -5.62
CA ALA A 282 16.25 -15.86 -5.31
C ALA A 282 16.12 -17.17 -4.52
N ASP A 283 15.61 -17.10 -3.29
CA ASP A 283 15.66 -18.19 -2.32
C ASP A 283 14.40 -19.07 -2.34
N VAL A 284 13.21 -18.49 -2.50
CA VAL A 284 11.92 -19.20 -2.54
C VAL A 284 11.11 -18.77 -3.74
N GLU A 285 10.53 -19.74 -4.43
CA GLU A 285 9.69 -19.53 -5.60
C GLU A 285 8.22 -19.58 -5.25
N CYS A 286 7.45 -18.55 -5.63
CA CYS A 286 6.02 -18.66 -5.81
C CYS A 286 5.72 -19.27 -7.17
N GLY A 287 5.66 -20.59 -7.22
CA GLY A 287 5.51 -21.32 -8.48
C GLY A 287 5.83 -22.80 -8.35
N SER A 288 6.35 -23.39 -9.45
CA SER A 288 6.68 -24.81 -9.51
C SER A 288 7.99 -25.10 -10.26
N ASP A 289 8.67 -24.10 -10.80
CA ASP A 289 9.84 -24.31 -11.64
C ASP A 289 11.04 -24.82 -10.84
N TYR A 290 11.19 -24.45 -9.54
CA TYR A 290 12.25 -24.96 -8.66
C TYR A 290 12.18 -26.47 -8.40
N ALA A 291 11.08 -27.16 -8.73
CA ALA A 291 11.04 -28.61 -8.76
C ALA A 291 12.07 -29.21 -9.76
N ASN A 292 12.59 -28.42 -10.71
CA ASN A 292 13.61 -28.82 -11.68
C ASN A 292 15.07 -28.64 -11.17
N LEU A 293 15.29 -28.14 -9.94
CA LEU A 293 16.64 -27.94 -9.38
C LEU A 293 17.47 -29.22 -9.30
N PRO A 294 16.92 -30.44 -8.96
CA PRO A 294 17.68 -31.66 -9.02
C PRO A 294 18.24 -31.94 -10.43
N ASP A 295 17.43 -31.69 -11.46
CA ASP A 295 17.88 -31.83 -12.86
C ASP A 295 18.93 -30.79 -13.22
N ALA A 296 18.80 -29.56 -12.72
CA ALA A 296 19.78 -28.50 -12.92
C ALA A 296 21.17 -28.89 -12.34
N VAL A 297 21.18 -29.47 -11.14
CA VAL A 297 22.43 -30.00 -10.53
C VAL A 297 22.99 -31.13 -11.35
N SER A 298 22.18 -32.09 -11.77
CA SER A 298 22.61 -33.23 -12.58
C SER A 298 23.23 -32.82 -13.93
N LYS A 299 22.74 -31.70 -14.51
CA LYS A 299 23.23 -31.08 -15.75
C LYS A 299 24.42 -30.16 -15.54
N GLY A 300 24.84 -29.91 -14.29
CA GLY A 300 25.93 -28.99 -13.93
C GLY A 300 25.62 -27.52 -14.17
N LEU A 301 24.37 -27.12 -14.22
CA LEU A 301 23.92 -25.73 -14.39
C LEU A 301 24.02 -24.93 -13.08
N ILE A 302 23.94 -25.60 -11.95
CA ILE A 302 24.11 -25.06 -10.60
C ILE A 302 24.70 -26.14 -9.69
N SER A 303 25.45 -25.74 -8.66
CA SER A 303 25.94 -26.68 -7.65
C SER A 303 24.95 -26.85 -6.50
N GLU A 304 24.99 -27.99 -5.81
CA GLU A 304 24.20 -28.22 -4.59
C GLU A 304 24.56 -27.21 -3.49
N ASP A 305 25.85 -26.83 -3.38
CA ASP A 305 26.30 -25.82 -2.41
C ASP A 305 25.62 -24.45 -2.60
N GLN A 306 25.32 -24.05 -3.85
CA GLN A 306 24.59 -22.82 -4.13
C GLN A 306 23.12 -22.91 -3.68
N ILE A 307 22.50 -24.07 -3.88
CA ILE A 307 21.14 -24.37 -3.39
C ILE A 307 21.12 -24.37 -1.85
N ASP A 308 22.14 -24.92 -1.20
CA ASP A 308 22.29 -24.94 0.25
C ASP A 308 22.28 -23.56 0.89
N VAL A 309 22.82 -22.56 0.21
CA VAL A 309 22.77 -21.16 0.71
C VAL A 309 21.33 -20.69 0.88
N SER A 310 20.48 -20.90 -0.13
CA SER A 310 19.06 -20.55 -0.10
C SER A 310 18.30 -21.38 0.93
N VAL A 311 18.49 -22.71 0.94
CA VAL A 311 17.82 -23.61 1.91
C VAL A 311 18.16 -23.23 3.35
N ARG A 312 19.41 -22.89 3.66
CA ARG A 312 19.81 -22.45 5.01
C ARG A 312 19.11 -21.15 5.42
N ARG A 313 18.93 -20.17 4.50
CA ARG A 313 18.17 -18.94 4.79
C ARG A 313 16.71 -19.25 5.11
N LEU A 314 16.07 -20.11 4.31
CA LEU A 314 14.69 -20.49 4.52
C LEU A 314 14.50 -21.22 5.86
N LEU A 315 15.34 -22.21 6.15
CA LEU A 315 15.28 -22.95 7.41
C LEU A 315 15.57 -22.04 8.61
N ALA A 316 16.57 -21.15 8.53
CA ALA A 316 16.87 -20.19 9.59
C ALA A 316 15.66 -19.26 9.84
N GLY A 317 14.98 -18.82 8.78
CA GLY A 317 13.74 -18.06 8.89
C GLY A 317 12.63 -18.81 9.63
N ARG A 318 12.40 -20.08 9.30
CA ARG A 318 11.43 -20.92 9.97
C ARG A 318 11.77 -21.16 11.45
N PHE A 319 13.05 -21.37 11.79
CA PHE A 319 13.49 -21.45 13.19
C PHE A 319 13.27 -20.13 13.92
N HIS A 320 13.55 -19.00 13.29
CA HIS A 320 13.33 -17.67 13.89
C HIS A 320 11.83 -17.35 14.07
N LEU A 321 10.94 -17.91 13.26
CA LEU A 321 9.49 -17.80 13.43
C LEU A 321 8.93 -18.74 14.51
N GLY A 322 9.76 -19.66 15.03
CA GLY A 322 9.36 -20.65 16.03
C GLY A 322 8.58 -21.84 15.46
N ASP A 323 8.70 -22.11 14.16
CA ASP A 323 7.91 -23.14 13.49
C ASP A 323 8.20 -24.56 13.96
N PHE A 324 9.42 -24.83 14.46
CA PHE A 324 9.87 -26.13 14.92
C PHE A 324 9.85 -26.30 16.45
N ASP A 325 9.58 -25.22 17.17
CA ASP A 325 9.70 -25.23 18.62
C ASP A 325 8.32 -25.40 19.29
N PRO A 326 8.27 -25.96 20.50
CA PRO A 326 7.01 -26.10 21.24
C PRO A 326 6.36 -24.74 21.48
N ASP A 327 5.02 -24.67 21.42
CA ASP A 327 4.23 -23.46 21.67
C ASP A 327 4.63 -22.76 22.98
N SER A 328 5.01 -23.52 24.02
CA SER A 328 5.43 -22.97 25.32
C SER A 328 6.72 -22.14 25.28
N LEU A 329 7.52 -22.25 24.22
CA LEU A 329 8.73 -21.45 24.02
C LEU A 329 8.51 -20.24 23.12
N VAL A 330 7.42 -20.24 22.34
CA VAL A 330 7.09 -19.19 21.36
C VAL A 330 6.01 -18.29 21.96
N GLU A 331 6.39 -17.15 22.48
CA GLU A 331 5.52 -16.22 23.19
C GLU A 331 4.25 -15.81 22.41
N TRP A 332 4.38 -15.66 21.10
CA TRP A 332 3.30 -15.25 20.21
C TRP A 332 2.16 -16.27 20.09
N THR A 333 2.37 -17.52 20.48
CA THR A 333 1.32 -18.55 20.49
C THR A 333 0.32 -18.38 21.63
N SER A 334 0.60 -17.46 22.56
CA SER A 334 -0.31 -17.08 23.65
C SER A 334 -1.39 -16.08 23.22
N ILE A 335 -1.27 -15.47 22.04
CA ILE A 335 -2.27 -14.53 21.51
C ILE A 335 -3.58 -15.29 21.24
N PRO A 336 -4.69 -14.90 21.90
CA PRO A 336 -5.95 -15.64 21.82
C PRO A 336 -6.71 -15.33 20.51
N GLU A 337 -7.50 -16.28 20.01
CA GLU A 337 -8.36 -16.08 18.83
C GLU A 337 -9.38 -14.95 18.99
N SER A 338 -9.70 -14.54 20.23
CA SER A 338 -10.63 -13.44 20.50
C SER A 338 -10.13 -12.07 20.03
N VAL A 339 -8.86 -11.92 19.66
CA VAL A 339 -8.35 -10.67 19.06
C VAL A 339 -8.83 -10.49 17.61
N ILE A 340 -9.23 -11.58 16.92
CA ILE A 340 -9.62 -11.54 15.51
C ILE A 340 -10.90 -10.74 15.37
N ALA A 341 -10.84 -9.65 14.60
CA ALA A 341 -11.93 -8.70 14.39
C ALA A 341 -12.59 -8.22 15.70
N CYS A 342 -11.79 -8.05 16.76
CA CYS A 342 -12.26 -7.56 18.05
C CYS A 342 -12.68 -6.08 17.98
N LYS A 343 -13.34 -5.62 19.05
CA LYS A 343 -13.81 -4.22 19.09
C LYS A 343 -12.66 -3.21 18.99
N GLU A 344 -11.56 -3.47 19.69
CA GLU A 344 -10.38 -2.62 19.73
C GLU A 344 -9.76 -2.45 18.33
N HIS A 345 -9.72 -3.52 17.53
CA HIS A 345 -9.22 -3.47 16.16
C HIS A 345 -10.18 -2.71 15.23
N LYS A 346 -11.50 -2.86 15.44
CA LYS A 346 -12.52 -2.10 14.70
C LYS A 346 -12.49 -0.61 15.04
N ASP A 347 -12.29 -0.27 16.31
CA ASP A 347 -12.11 1.13 16.75
C ASP A 347 -10.85 1.73 16.11
N LEU A 348 -9.78 0.95 16.00
CA LEU A 348 -8.55 1.35 15.32
C LEU A 348 -8.76 1.53 13.80
N ALA A 349 -9.57 0.65 13.18
CA ALA A 349 -9.95 0.79 11.77
C ALA A 349 -10.76 2.08 11.53
N LEU A 350 -11.68 2.43 12.45
CA LEU A 350 -12.40 3.70 12.41
C LEU A 350 -11.43 4.89 12.53
N GLN A 351 -10.53 4.86 13.51
CA GLN A 351 -9.55 5.93 13.71
C GLN A 351 -8.67 6.14 12.46
N MET A 352 -8.19 5.05 11.85
CA MET A 352 -7.39 5.12 10.62
C MET A 352 -8.22 5.66 9.45
N ALA A 353 -9.46 5.20 9.28
CA ALA A 353 -10.34 5.69 8.23
C ALA A 353 -10.65 7.18 8.37
N GLN A 354 -10.94 7.65 9.58
CA GLN A 354 -11.13 9.08 9.86
C GLN A 354 -9.90 9.91 9.51
N SER A 355 -8.71 9.43 9.88
CA SER A 355 -7.44 10.13 9.64
C SER A 355 -7.04 10.15 8.16
N SER A 356 -7.58 9.26 7.34
CA SER A 356 -7.25 9.12 5.93
C SER A 356 -8.11 9.95 4.98
N ILE A 357 -9.27 10.45 5.44
CA ILE A 357 -10.18 11.25 4.61
C ILE A 357 -9.57 12.63 4.34
N VAL A 358 -9.50 12.99 3.05
CA VAL A 358 -8.98 14.30 2.60
C VAL A 358 -10.13 15.18 2.14
N LEU A 359 -10.29 16.35 2.75
CA LEU A 359 -11.21 17.39 2.28
C LEU A 359 -10.52 18.17 1.17
N LEU A 360 -10.99 18.02 -0.08
CA LEU A 360 -10.42 18.69 -1.25
C LEU A 360 -11.05 20.06 -1.51
N GLN A 361 -12.33 20.21 -1.22
CA GLN A 361 -13.09 21.43 -1.41
C GLN A 361 -14.21 21.57 -0.40
N ASN A 362 -14.50 22.80 0.07
CA ASN A 362 -15.61 23.13 0.95
C ASN A 362 -16.07 24.57 0.70
N ARG A 363 -16.83 24.80 -0.38
CA ARG A 363 -17.34 26.12 -0.73
C ARG A 363 -18.37 26.59 0.28
N ASN A 364 -18.30 27.85 0.64
CA ASN A 364 -19.23 28.51 1.56
C ASN A 364 -19.37 27.77 2.92
N ASN A 365 -18.39 26.93 3.27
CA ASN A 365 -18.41 26.09 4.49
C ASN A 365 -19.69 25.25 4.57
N VAL A 366 -20.08 24.61 3.43
CA VAL A 366 -21.26 23.73 3.40
C VAL A 366 -21.09 22.53 4.33
N LEU A 367 -19.87 22.08 4.55
CA LEU A 367 -19.51 21.09 5.58
C LEU A 367 -18.91 21.78 6.81
N PRO A 368 -19.17 21.27 8.04
CA PRO A 368 -19.99 20.09 8.34
C PRO A 368 -21.50 20.39 8.24
N LEU A 369 -22.26 19.34 7.85
CA LEU A 369 -23.72 19.39 7.83
C LEU A 369 -24.31 19.40 9.24
N SER A 370 -25.49 19.99 9.41
CA SER A 370 -26.22 19.97 10.67
C SER A 370 -26.98 18.65 10.86
N LYS A 371 -26.82 18.02 12.02
CA LYS A 371 -27.53 16.79 12.38
C LYS A 371 -29.02 16.99 12.66
N THR A 372 -29.49 18.21 12.81
CA THR A 372 -30.86 18.52 13.23
C THR A 372 -31.65 19.32 12.20
N ASN A 373 -30.98 20.19 11.45
CA ASN A 373 -31.64 21.11 10.53
C ASN A 373 -31.71 20.57 9.09
N ASP A 374 -30.80 19.70 8.70
CA ASP A 374 -30.62 19.28 7.31
C ASP A 374 -31.16 17.86 7.02
N THR A 375 -31.48 17.07 8.06
CA THR A 375 -31.76 15.63 7.92
C THR A 375 -32.95 15.31 7.02
N GLY A 376 -34.01 16.16 6.99
CA GLY A 376 -35.17 15.97 6.09
C GLY A 376 -34.94 16.50 4.67
N ASN A 377 -33.79 17.13 4.41
CA ASN A 377 -33.43 17.78 3.14
C ASN A 377 -32.27 17.08 2.42
N ILE A 378 -31.80 15.95 2.95
CA ILE A 378 -30.66 15.19 2.43
C ILE A 378 -31.15 13.97 1.66
N MET A 379 -30.58 13.78 0.48
CA MET A 379 -30.66 12.52 -0.26
C MET A 379 -29.26 12.00 -0.56
N VAL A 380 -29.03 10.71 -0.34
CA VAL A 380 -27.81 10.00 -0.69
C VAL A 380 -27.97 9.38 -2.06
N MET A 381 -27.01 9.61 -2.94
CA MET A 381 -26.99 9.05 -4.30
C MET A 381 -25.64 8.43 -4.62
N GLY A 382 -25.61 7.65 -5.69
CA GLY A 382 -24.38 7.19 -6.34
C GLY A 382 -24.08 5.70 -6.16
N PRO A 383 -23.19 5.19 -7.04
CA PRO A 383 -22.93 3.75 -7.16
C PRO A 383 -22.26 3.13 -5.91
N ASN A 384 -21.49 3.92 -5.18
CA ASN A 384 -20.70 3.45 -4.04
C ASN A 384 -21.38 3.64 -2.68
N ALA A 385 -22.58 4.27 -2.63
CA ALA A 385 -23.22 4.64 -1.37
C ALA A 385 -23.56 3.42 -0.49
N ALA A 386 -24.07 2.34 -1.09
CA ALA A 386 -24.47 1.11 -0.41
C ALA A 386 -23.58 -0.09 -0.76
N ASP A 387 -22.43 0.14 -1.43
CA ASP A 387 -21.51 -0.93 -1.81
C ASP A 387 -20.53 -1.23 -0.66
N SER A 388 -20.71 -2.36 0.01
CA SER A 388 -19.81 -2.79 1.09
C SER A 388 -18.51 -3.39 0.59
N VAL A 389 -18.45 -3.91 -0.64
CA VAL A 389 -17.27 -4.57 -1.21
C VAL A 389 -16.26 -3.54 -1.70
N MET A 390 -16.74 -2.42 -2.26
CA MET A 390 -15.90 -1.30 -2.66
C MET A 390 -14.99 -0.80 -1.51
N LEU A 391 -15.49 -0.82 -0.29
CA LEU A 391 -14.76 -0.36 0.90
C LEU A 391 -13.46 -1.14 1.15
N TRP A 392 -13.37 -2.39 0.68
CA TRP A 392 -12.29 -3.31 1.05
C TRP A 392 -11.02 -3.15 0.17
N GLY A 393 -11.08 -2.42 -0.95
CA GLY A 393 -9.93 -2.38 -1.85
C GLY A 393 -9.62 -3.76 -2.45
N ILE A 394 -8.32 -4.09 -2.55
CA ILE A 394 -7.82 -5.41 -3.01
C ILE A 394 -6.98 -6.07 -1.91
N TYR A 395 -6.75 -7.40 -2.01
CA TYR A 395 -6.00 -8.21 -1.02
C TYR A 395 -6.61 -8.19 0.40
N PHE A 396 -7.91 -8.17 0.50
CA PHE A 396 -8.66 -8.05 1.75
C PHE A 396 -8.91 -9.39 2.47
N GLY A 397 -9.17 -9.31 3.75
CA GLY A 397 -9.84 -10.34 4.56
C GLY A 397 -11.36 -10.17 4.55
N LYS A 398 -12.07 -11.05 5.24
CA LYS A 398 -13.53 -10.96 5.36
C LYS A 398 -13.88 -10.21 6.66
N PRO A 399 -14.44 -9.00 6.59
CA PRO A 399 -14.91 -8.33 7.80
C PRO A 399 -16.15 -9.01 8.36
N THR A 400 -16.39 -8.91 9.65
CA THR A 400 -17.61 -9.42 10.26
C THR A 400 -18.83 -8.58 9.91
N HIS A 401 -18.62 -7.29 9.67
CA HIS A 401 -19.59 -6.33 9.18
C HIS A 401 -18.84 -5.16 8.54
N SER A 402 -19.37 -4.62 7.43
CA SER A 402 -18.86 -3.40 6.81
C SER A 402 -19.96 -2.34 6.86
N VAL A 403 -19.63 -1.21 7.42
CA VAL A 403 -20.55 -0.07 7.44
C VAL A 403 -20.39 0.70 6.12
N THR A 404 -21.41 0.64 5.27
CA THR A 404 -21.45 1.42 4.02
C THR A 404 -21.60 2.91 4.31
N VAL A 405 -21.32 3.75 3.32
CA VAL A 405 -21.48 5.22 3.50
C VAL A 405 -22.94 5.57 3.81
N LEU A 406 -23.90 4.93 3.13
CA LEU A 406 -25.32 5.09 3.41
C LEU A 406 -25.64 4.70 4.87
N GLU A 407 -25.22 3.50 5.30
CA GLU A 407 -25.45 3.02 6.66
C GLU A 407 -24.81 3.94 7.71
N GLY A 408 -23.58 4.43 7.46
CA GLY A 408 -22.89 5.39 8.34
C GLY A 408 -23.67 6.70 8.50
N ILE A 409 -24.23 7.22 7.41
CA ILE A 409 -25.10 8.41 7.44
C ILE A 409 -26.39 8.12 8.22
N GLU A 410 -27.04 6.98 7.95
CA GLU A 410 -28.25 6.59 8.67
C GLU A 410 -28.03 6.38 10.17
N ASN A 411 -26.86 5.85 10.55
CA ASN A 411 -26.46 5.71 11.96
C ASN A 411 -26.31 7.08 12.66
N LYS A 412 -26.01 8.14 11.91
CA LYS A 412 -25.84 9.52 12.46
C LYS A 412 -27.15 10.29 12.57
N VAL A 413 -27.99 10.22 11.55
CA VAL A 413 -29.15 11.11 11.40
C VAL A 413 -30.47 10.40 11.24
N GLY A 414 -30.51 9.08 11.26
CA GLY A 414 -31.68 8.27 10.96
C GLY A 414 -31.83 8.00 9.45
N ALA A 415 -32.92 7.37 9.07
CA ALA A 415 -33.18 7.02 7.68
C ALA A 415 -33.18 8.24 6.77
N VAL A 416 -32.49 8.14 5.65
CA VAL A 416 -32.39 9.15 4.59
C VAL A 416 -32.91 8.59 3.26
N ALA A 417 -33.30 9.48 2.35
CA ALA A 417 -33.62 9.07 0.99
C ALA A 417 -32.38 8.55 0.27
N TYR A 418 -32.53 7.48 -0.50
CA TYR A 418 -31.45 6.88 -1.24
C TYR A 418 -31.87 6.49 -2.66
N ASP A 419 -31.03 6.74 -3.65
CA ASP A 419 -31.10 6.16 -5.00
C ASP A 419 -29.68 5.88 -5.51
N LYS A 420 -29.43 4.67 -6.00
CA LYS A 420 -28.14 4.32 -6.61
C LYS A 420 -27.81 5.18 -7.84
N ALA A 421 -28.78 5.76 -8.48
CA ALA A 421 -28.71 6.66 -9.63
C ALA A 421 -28.06 6.07 -10.88
N CYS A 422 -26.84 5.55 -10.79
CA CYS A 422 -26.06 4.95 -11.88
C CYS A 422 -25.17 3.83 -11.34
N ASP A 423 -24.61 3.02 -12.23
CA ASP A 423 -23.39 2.25 -11.95
C ASP A 423 -22.15 3.11 -12.21
N ILE A 424 -20.94 2.57 -11.98
CA ILE A 424 -19.69 3.35 -12.06
C ILE A 424 -19.53 4.02 -13.45
N THR A 425 -19.81 3.28 -14.52
CA THR A 425 -19.59 3.74 -15.91
C THR A 425 -20.87 3.73 -16.75
N SER A 426 -22.05 3.52 -16.17
CA SER A 426 -23.32 3.31 -16.90
C SER A 426 -24.52 3.88 -16.15
N MET A 427 -25.49 4.41 -16.89
CA MET A 427 -26.83 4.73 -16.36
C MET A 427 -27.68 3.49 -16.09
N THR A 428 -27.25 2.32 -16.53
CA THR A 428 -27.92 1.06 -16.21
C THR A 428 -27.47 0.61 -14.84
N VAL A 429 -28.38 0.63 -13.90
CA VAL A 429 -28.18 0.18 -12.51
C VAL A 429 -28.49 -1.30 -12.44
N THR A 430 -27.49 -2.07 -12.05
CA THR A 430 -27.63 -3.48 -11.75
C THR A 430 -27.70 -3.66 -10.23
N GLU A 431 -28.80 -4.17 -9.72
CA GLU A 431 -28.94 -4.54 -8.32
C GLU A 431 -28.57 -6.00 -8.16
N THR A 432 -27.56 -6.26 -7.36
CA THR A 432 -27.10 -7.62 -7.08
C THR A 432 -27.34 -7.96 -5.62
N SER A 433 -27.85 -9.17 -5.35
CA SER A 433 -27.71 -9.74 -4.01
C SER A 433 -26.43 -10.54 -3.92
N THR A 434 -25.71 -10.37 -2.81
CA THR A 434 -24.58 -11.22 -2.49
C THR A 434 -25.06 -12.66 -2.30
N GLY A 435 -24.75 -13.51 -3.26
CA GLY A 435 -24.86 -14.95 -3.16
C GLY A 435 -23.77 -15.53 -2.25
N LYS A 436 -23.71 -16.84 -2.16
CA LYS A 436 -22.70 -17.56 -1.37
C LYS A 436 -21.28 -17.16 -1.78
N SER A 437 -20.45 -16.81 -0.80
CA SER A 437 -19.02 -16.80 -1.02
C SER A 437 -18.54 -18.25 -1.19
N THR A 438 -17.98 -18.59 -2.35
CA THR A 438 -17.30 -19.85 -2.56
C THR A 438 -15.80 -19.62 -2.40
N GLU A 439 -15.21 -20.33 -1.47
CA GLU A 439 -13.76 -20.41 -1.34
C GLU A 439 -13.25 -21.43 -2.36
N ALA A 440 -12.46 -20.99 -3.34
CA ALA A 440 -11.78 -21.88 -4.27
C ALA A 440 -10.68 -22.64 -3.53
N ALA A 441 -10.27 -23.80 -4.09
CA ALA A 441 -9.21 -24.64 -3.52
C ALA A 441 -7.85 -23.92 -3.41
N ASP A 442 -7.67 -22.79 -4.09
CA ASP A 442 -6.51 -21.91 -4.01
C ASP A 442 -6.63 -20.82 -2.92
N GLY A 443 -7.71 -20.82 -2.14
CA GLY A 443 -7.98 -19.85 -1.07
C GLY A 443 -8.53 -18.50 -1.57
N SER A 444 -8.75 -18.35 -2.87
CA SER A 444 -9.44 -17.16 -3.39
C SER A 444 -10.93 -17.24 -3.06
N THR A 445 -11.47 -16.13 -2.54
CA THR A 445 -12.90 -16.01 -2.27
C THR A 445 -13.57 -15.40 -3.50
N THR A 446 -14.40 -16.17 -4.19
CA THR A 446 -15.26 -15.66 -5.24
C THR A 446 -16.64 -15.37 -4.64
N LEU A 447 -17.10 -14.14 -4.75
CA LEU A 447 -18.46 -13.76 -4.43
C LEU A 447 -19.34 -14.01 -5.67
N GLU A 448 -20.26 -14.96 -5.58
CA GLU A 448 -21.30 -15.08 -6.60
C GLU A 448 -22.32 -13.96 -6.37
N LEU A 449 -22.38 -13.03 -7.34
CA LEU A 449 -23.40 -11.98 -7.38
C LEU A 449 -24.53 -12.48 -8.26
N SER A 450 -25.74 -12.59 -7.69
CA SER A 450 -26.94 -12.80 -8.50
C SER A 450 -27.59 -11.46 -8.80
N VAL A 451 -27.83 -11.17 -10.07
CA VAL A 451 -28.57 -9.99 -10.52
C VAL A 451 -30.03 -10.15 -10.13
N ASN A 452 -30.53 -9.24 -9.29
CA ASN A 452 -31.92 -9.23 -8.83
C ASN A 452 -32.81 -8.38 -9.72
N SER A 453 -32.30 -7.24 -10.17
CA SER A 453 -33.00 -6.33 -11.07
C SER A 453 -31.99 -5.53 -11.89
N GLU A 454 -32.43 -5.09 -13.05
CA GLU A 454 -31.70 -4.18 -13.92
C GLU A 454 -32.66 -3.06 -14.36
N ARG A 455 -32.24 -1.81 -14.17
CA ARG A 455 -32.99 -0.64 -14.64
C ARG A 455 -32.04 0.37 -15.31
N THR A 456 -32.49 1.01 -16.36
CA THR A 456 -31.75 2.12 -16.99
C THR A 456 -32.45 3.42 -16.63
N ASN A 457 -31.77 4.28 -15.89
CA ASN A 457 -32.25 5.60 -15.52
C ASN A 457 -31.97 6.62 -16.64
N THR A 458 -32.74 7.67 -16.64
CA THR A 458 -32.42 8.90 -17.36
C THR A 458 -32.05 10.01 -16.35
N ILE A 459 -31.39 11.06 -16.81
CA ILE A 459 -31.13 12.25 -15.98
C ILE A 459 -32.45 12.82 -15.43
N ALA A 460 -33.52 12.80 -16.22
CA ALA A 460 -34.83 13.28 -15.80
C ALA A 460 -35.42 12.45 -14.63
N ASP A 461 -35.23 11.14 -14.64
CA ASP A 461 -35.67 10.27 -13.53
C ASP A 461 -34.93 10.62 -12.25
N ILE A 462 -33.61 10.85 -12.33
CA ILE A 462 -32.78 11.21 -11.18
C ILE A 462 -33.15 12.60 -10.64
N LEU A 463 -33.37 13.57 -11.51
CA LEU A 463 -33.82 14.91 -11.09
C LEU A 463 -35.22 14.87 -10.46
N ALA A 464 -36.11 14.00 -10.94
CA ALA A 464 -37.42 13.79 -10.34
C ALA A 464 -37.31 13.16 -8.93
N ALA A 465 -36.42 12.17 -8.75
CA ALA A 465 -36.15 11.58 -7.45
C ALA A 465 -35.55 12.60 -6.45
N ALA A 466 -34.70 13.50 -6.94
CA ALA A 466 -34.05 14.54 -6.15
C ALA A 466 -34.93 15.79 -5.89
N ALA A 467 -36.14 15.87 -6.46
CA ALA A 467 -36.92 17.10 -6.51
C ALA A 467 -37.14 17.72 -5.12
N ASP A 468 -37.50 16.92 -4.13
CA ASP A 468 -37.87 17.37 -2.77
C ASP A 468 -36.66 17.58 -1.84
N TYR A 469 -35.42 17.33 -2.31
CA TYR A 469 -34.21 17.39 -1.49
C TYR A 469 -33.33 18.54 -1.94
N GLY A 470 -32.80 19.34 -1.01
CA GLY A 470 -31.92 20.47 -1.29
C GLY A 470 -30.46 20.07 -1.35
N THR A 471 -30.05 19.04 -0.59
CA THR A 471 -28.68 18.57 -0.47
C THR A 471 -28.55 17.13 -0.96
N ILE A 472 -27.64 16.93 -1.90
CA ILE A 472 -27.32 15.60 -2.45
C ILE A 472 -25.93 15.22 -2.02
N ILE A 473 -25.80 14.11 -1.30
CA ILE A 473 -24.52 13.47 -1.02
C ILE A 473 -24.31 12.39 -2.09
N PHE A 474 -23.49 12.66 -3.08
CA PHE A 474 -23.20 11.74 -4.16
C PHE A 474 -21.95 10.92 -3.82
N VAL A 475 -22.11 9.63 -3.56
CA VAL A 475 -21.02 8.70 -3.26
C VAL A 475 -20.62 7.98 -4.55
N GLY A 476 -19.60 8.52 -5.19
CA GLY A 476 -19.15 8.10 -6.51
C GLY A 476 -17.65 7.80 -6.58
N GLY A 477 -17.08 7.98 -7.75
CA GLY A 477 -15.69 7.68 -8.04
C GLY A 477 -15.54 6.40 -8.87
N ILE A 478 -14.59 5.56 -8.52
CA ILE A 478 -14.33 4.28 -9.20
C ILE A 478 -14.43 3.11 -8.22
N SER A 479 -13.98 1.93 -8.62
CA SER A 479 -14.12 0.71 -7.81
C SER A 479 -12.85 -0.13 -7.88
N PRO A 480 -12.43 -0.82 -6.80
CA PRO A 480 -11.33 -1.78 -6.83
C PRO A 480 -11.59 -2.97 -7.75
N ASN A 481 -12.81 -3.14 -8.24
CA ASN A 481 -13.12 -4.12 -9.27
C ASN A 481 -12.68 -3.70 -10.68
N LEU A 482 -12.44 -2.41 -10.88
CA LEU A 482 -12.00 -1.83 -12.16
C LEU A 482 -10.50 -1.53 -12.17
N GLU A 483 -9.95 -1.05 -11.06
CA GLU A 483 -8.50 -0.84 -10.88
C GLU A 483 -7.94 -1.88 -9.90
N LYS A 484 -7.12 -2.80 -10.40
CA LYS A 484 -6.50 -3.86 -9.62
C LYS A 484 -5.43 -4.59 -10.40
N GLU A 485 -4.79 -5.56 -9.74
CA GLU A 485 -3.83 -6.45 -10.36
C GLU A 485 -4.47 -7.26 -11.50
N GLU A 486 -3.87 -7.20 -12.69
CA GLU A 486 -4.11 -8.04 -13.88
C GLU A 486 -5.55 -8.56 -14.05
N ALA A 487 -6.50 -7.66 -14.04
CA ALA A 487 -7.92 -8.01 -14.19
C ALA A 487 -8.34 -8.06 -15.66
N LYS A 488 -9.15 -9.04 -16.02
CA LYS A 488 -9.82 -9.09 -17.33
C LYS A 488 -11.00 -8.10 -17.38
N VAL A 489 -10.71 -6.84 -17.14
CA VAL A 489 -11.71 -5.76 -17.16
C VAL A 489 -11.52 -4.94 -18.43
N GLN A 490 -12.62 -4.71 -19.15
CA GLN A 490 -12.71 -3.76 -20.24
C GLN A 490 -13.97 -2.92 -20.04
N ALA A 491 -13.77 -1.68 -19.64
CA ALA A 491 -14.84 -0.70 -19.46
C ALA A 491 -14.34 0.69 -19.90
N PRO A 492 -15.21 1.64 -20.20
CA PRO A 492 -14.77 3.00 -20.52
C PRO A 492 -13.84 3.56 -19.44
N GLY A 493 -12.62 3.93 -19.82
CA GLY A 493 -11.58 4.43 -18.91
C GLY A 493 -10.74 3.35 -18.23
N PHE A 494 -10.93 2.04 -18.52
CA PHE A 494 -10.21 0.92 -17.86
C PHE A 494 -9.83 -0.18 -18.86
N ASP A 495 -8.64 -0.76 -18.68
CA ASP A 495 -8.16 -1.92 -19.45
C ASP A 495 -7.23 -2.80 -18.60
N ASN A 496 -7.56 -4.09 -18.46
CA ASN A 496 -6.75 -5.12 -17.78
C ASN A 496 -6.32 -4.79 -16.33
N GLY A 497 -7.09 -3.99 -15.61
CA GLY A 497 -6.81 -3.60 -14.23
C GLY A 497 -6.20 -2.22 -14.09
N ASP A 498 -5.61 -1.66 -15.16
CA ASP A 498 -5.15 -0.28 -15.21
C ASP A 498 -6.24 0.68 -15.69
N ARG A 499 -6.07 1.96 -15.39
CA ARG A 499 -6.86 3.03 -15.99
C ARG A 499 -6.28 3.43 -17.34
N THR A 500 -7.15 3.74 -18.30
CA THR A 500 -6.79 4.35 -19.59
C THR A 500 -7.07 5.86 -19.62
N SER A 501 -7.81 6.34 -18.62
CA SER A 501 -8.09 7.75 -18.38
C SER A 501 -8.22 7.99 -16.87
N ILE A 502 -7.71 9.13 -16.39
CA ILE A 502 -7.86 9.54 -14.98
C ILE A 502 -9.15 10.30 -14.70
N GLU A 503 -9.93 10.59 -15.74
CA GLU A 503 -11.18 11.32 -15.61
C GLU A 503 -12.21 10.57 -14.75
N LEU A 504 -13.04 11.31 -14.03
CA LEU A 504 -14.24 10.74 -13.41
C LEU A 504 -15.14 10.14 -14.51
N PRO A 505 -15.72 8.93 -14.36
CA PRO A 505 -16.60 8.36 -15.37
C PRO A 505 -17.69 9.32 -15.81
N GLN A 506 -17.85 9.52 -17.14
CA GLN A 506 -18.68 10.55 -17.72
C GLN A 506 -20.12 10.54 -17.23
N VAL A 507 -20.69 9.36 -17.00
CA VAL A 507 -22.06 9.20 -16.46
C VAL A 507 -22.23 9.89 -15.12
N GLN A 508 -21.25 9.80 -14.23
CA GLN A 508 -21.29 10.46 -12.92
C GLN A 508 -21.12 11.97 -13.06
N ARG A 509 -20.23 12.40 -13.94
CA ARG A 509 -19.99 13.81 -14.25
C ARG A 509 -21.25 14.50 -14.78
N ASP A 510 -21.96 13.85 -15.70
CA ASP A 510 -23.23 14.36 -16.27
C ASP A 510 -24.31 14.49 -15.20
N LEU A 511 -24.38 13.52 -14.25
CA LEU A 511 -25.33 13.56 -13.14
C LEU A 511 -25.00 14.67 -12.14
N LEU A 512 -23.75 14.81 -11.74
CA LEU A 512 -23.30 15.88 -10.82
C LEU A 512 -23.63 17.25 -11.41
N LYS A 513 -23.33 17.44 -12.70
CA LYS A 513 -23.67 18.69 -13.40
C LYS A 513 -25.18 18.92 -13.44
N ALA A 514 -25.99 17.93 -13.74
CA ALA A 514 -27.44 18.07 -13.83
C ALA A 514 -28.05 18.41 -12.45
N LEU A 515 -27.57 17.82 -11.38
CA LEU A 515 -27.99 18.12 -10.01
C LEU A 515 -27.61 19.56 -9.63
N HIS A 516 -26.40 19.99 -9.93
CA HIS A 516 -25.95 21.38 -9.73
C HIS A 516 -26.81 22.38 -10.52
N ASP A 517 -27.04 22.11 -11.82
CA ASP A 517 -27.83 23.00 -12.69
C ASP A 517 -29.31 23.08 -12.22
N ALA A 518 -29.78 22.05 -11.52
CA ALA A 518 -31.10 22.05 -10.86
C ALA A 518 -31.12 22.79 -9.51
N GLY A 519 -30.01 23.44 -9.13
CA GLY A 519 -29.91 24.25 -7.92
C GLY A 519 -29.75 23.45 -6.63
N LYS A 520 -29.27 22.19 -6.71
CA LYS A 520 -28.97 21.37 -5.53
C LYS A 520 -27.60 21.72 -4.96
N THR A 521 -27.48 21.65 -3.63
CA THR A 521 -26.17 21.57 -2.96
C THR A 521 -25.62 20.18 -3.18
N VAL A 522 -24.46 20.09 -3.85
CA VAL A 522 -23.86 18.80 -4.24
C VAL A 522 -22.58 18.54 -3.47
N ILE A 523 -22.52 17.44 -2.73
CA ILE A 523 -21.36 16.99 -1.99
C ILE A 523 -20.88 15.68 -2.62
N LEU A 524 -19.68 15.70 -3.22
CA LEU A 524 -19.06 14.51 -3.79
C LEU A 524 -18.20 13.80 -2.74
N VAL A 525 -18.54 12.55 -2.45
CA VAL A 525 -17.70 11.60 -1.71
C VAL A 525 -17.03 10.69 -2.74
N ASN A 526 -15.79 11.03 -3.11
CA ASN A 526 -15.03 10.34 -4.14
C ASN A 526 -14.29 9.14 -3.58
N CYS A 527 -14.66 7.94 -4.06
CA CYS A 527 -14.02 6.66 -3.72
C CYS A 527 -13.09 6.26 -4.87
N SER A 528 -11.79 6.17 -4.63
CA SER A 528 -10.81 5.72 -5.62
C SER A 528 -9.52 5.29 -4.94
N GLY A 529 -8.78 4.34 -5.54
CA GLY A 529 -7.44 3.97 -5.11
C GLY A 529 -6.34 4.80 -5.77
N SER A 530 -6.72 5.76 -6.63
CA SER A 530 -5.80 6.59 -7.44
C SER A 530 -6.30 8.02 -7.53
N ALA A 531 -5.43 8.94 -8.00
CA ALA A 531 -5.84 10.31 -8.31
C ALA A 531 -6.87 10.33 -9.45
N VAL A 532 -7.88 11.18 -9.32
CA VAL A 532 -8.96 11.37 -10.30
C VAL A 532 -8.92 12.81 -10.83
N GLY A 533 -9.07 13.02 -12.14
CA GLY A 533 -9.24 14.32 -12.76
C GLY A 533 -10.63 14.89 -12.44
N LEU A 534 -10.70 15.89 -11.57
CA LEU A 534 -11.94 16.44 -11.01
C LEU A 534 -12.17 17.91 -11.38
N VAL A 535 -11.55 18.43 -12.45
CA VAL A 535 -11.70 19.86 -12.81
C VAL A 535 -13.16 20.29 -12.95
N PRO A 536 -14.03 19.57 -13.72
CA PRO A 536 -15.44 19.92 -13.79
C PRO A 536 -16.18 19.83 -12.44
N GLU A 537 -15.79 18.92 -11.60
CA GLU A 537 -16.40 18.69 -10.29
C GLU A 537 -16.07 19.82 -9.31
N THR A 538 -14.93 20.50 -9.50
CA THR A 538 -14.64 21.71 -8.71
C THR A 538 -15.64 22.85 -8.97
N GLU A 539 -16.32 22.86 -10.10
CA GLU A 539 -17.35 23.85 -10.43
C GLU A 539 -18.75 23.38 -10.03
N THR A 540 -19.05 22.10 -10.15
CA THR A 540 -20.39 21.53 -9.97
C THR A 540 -20.66 20.96 -8.59
N CYS A 541 -19.63 20.79 -7.75
CA CYS A 541 -19.80 20.33 -6.38
C CYS A 541 -19.47 21.45 -5.37
N ASP A 542 -20.25 21.57 -4.30
CA ASP A 542 -20.00 22.52 -3.21
C ASP A 542 -18.93 22.01 -2.25
N ALA A 543 -18.86 20.69 -2.04
CA ALA A 543 -17.79 20.05 -1.30
C ALA A 543 -17.33 18.76 -1.98
N ILE A 544 -16.04 18.43 -1.82
CA ILE A 544 -15.42 17.22 -2.37
C ILE A 544 -14.57 16.58 -1.28
N LEU A 545 -14.86 15.31 -0.97
CA LEU A 545 -14.09 14.45 -0.08
C LEU A 545 -13.42 13.34 -0.90
N GLN A 546 -12.11 13.14 -0.73
CA GLN A 546 -11.41 11.95 -1.20
C GLN A 546 -11.34 10.95 -0.06
N VAL A 547 -12.00 9.81 -0.19
CA VAL A 547 -12.13 8.84 0.90
C VAL A 547 -11.38 7.52 0.65
N TRP A 548 -10.75 7.38 -0.51
CA TRP A 548 -10.01 6.18 -0.95
C TRP A 548 -10.92 4.94 -0.96
N TYR A 549 -10.40 3.77 -0.51
CA TYR A 549 -11.16 2.59 -0.13
C TYR A 549 -11.01 2.45 1.39
N PRO A 550 -11.98 2.92 2.17
CA PRO A 550 -11.78 3.29 3.57
C PRO A 550 -11.94 2.15 4.59
N GLY A 551 -12.01 0.87 4.15
CA GLY A 551 -12.11 -0.27 5.03
C GLY A 551 -13.50 -0.48 5.65
N GLU A 552 -13.58 -1.46 6.57
CA GLU A 552 -14.86 -1.92 7.13
C GLU A 552 -15.63 -0.85 7.93
N GLN A 553 -14.93 0.19 8.46
CA GLN A 553 -15.53 1.29 9.20
C GLN A 553 -15.68 2.57 8.36
N GLY A 554 -15.46 2.47 7.06
CA GLY A 554 -15.43 3.60 6.14
C GLY A 554 -16.68 4.46 6.16
N GLY A 555 -17.87 3.85 6.21
CA GLY A 555 -19.12 4.58 6.27
C GLY A 555 -19.27 5.43 7.54
N ASN A 556 -18.89 4.89 8.70
CA ASN A 556 -18.87 5.65 9.95
C ASN A 556 -17.89 6.82 9.87
N ALA A 557 -16.67 6.61 9.34
CA ALA A 557 -15.67 7.65 9.20
C ALA A 557 -16.13 8.79 8.27
N VAL A 558 -16.73 8.44 7.13
CA VAL A 558 -17.29 9.44 6.20
C VAL A 558 -18.42 10.23 6.86
N ALA A 559 -19.33 9.56 7.55
CA ALA A 559 -20.41 10.23 8.27
C ALA A 559 -19.88 11.14 9.40
N ASP A 560 -18.85 10.70 10.14
CA ASP A 560 -18.21 11.53 11.17
C ASP A 560 -17.65 12.85 10.59
N VAL A 561 -17.03 12.77 9.42
CA VAL A 561 -16.54 13.96 8.71
C VAL A 561 -17.71 14.79 8.21
N LEU A 562 -18.67 14.22 7.48
CA LEU A 562 -19.80 14.96 6.91
C LEU A 562 -20.57 15.77 7.96
N PHE A 563 -20.73 15.23 9.16
CA PHE A 563 -21.51 15.85 10.25
C PHE A 563 -20.66 16.47 11.37
N GLY A 564 -19.35 16.59 11.18
CA GLY A 564 -18.46 17.34 12.06
C GLY A 564 -18.10 16.67 13.40
N ASP A 565 -18.31 15.35 13.52
CA ASP A 565 -17.82 14.59 14.69
C ASP A 565 -16.31 14.35 14.60
N TYR A 566 -15.77 14.41 13.40
CA TYR A 566 -14.34 14.40 13.13
C TYR A 566 -13.97 15.52 12.16
N ASN A 567 -12.97 16.32 12.52
CA ASN A 567 -12.44 17.36 11.65
C ASN A 567 -11.42 16.74 10.69
N PRO A 568 -11.64 16.79 9.36
CA PRO A 568 -10.74 16.17 8.39
C PRO A 568 -9.32 16.73 8.49
N CYS A 569 -8.34 15.86 8.37
CA CYS A 569 -6.91 16.21 8.49
C CYS A 569 -6.02 15.36 7.56
N GLY A 570 -6.61 14.50 6.74
CA GLY A 570 -5.89 13.75 5.73
C GLY A 570 -5.24 14.66 4.69
N LYS A 571 -4.12 14.20 4.13
CA LYS A 571 -3.34 14.88 3.09
C LYS A 571 -3.11 13.96 1.90
N LEU A 572 -3.08 14.49 0.70
CA LEU A 572 -2.87 13.71 -0.52
C LEU A 572 -1.47 13.10 -0.57
N PRO A 573 -1.31 11.78 -0.62
CA PRO A 573 -0.01 11.12 -0.81
C PRO A 573 0.42 11.03 -2.28
N VAL A 574 -0.37 11.60 -3.19
CA VAL A 574 -0.13 11.67 -4.64
C VAL A 574 -0.63 12.99 -5.19
N THR A 575 0.00 13.46 -6.26
CA THR A 575 -0.44 14.61 -7.05
C THR A 575 -1.74 14.30 -7.79
N PHE A 576 -2.74 15.17 -7.68
CA PHE A 576 -3.95 15.11 -8.50
C PHE A 576 -3.77 16.00 -9.73
N TYR A 577 -3.66 15.40 -10.88
CA TYR A 577 -3.55 16.08 -12.16
C TYR A 577 -4.90 16.63 -12.61
N LYS A 578 -4.90 17.64 -13.48
CA LYS A 578 -6.14 18.25 -14.01
C LYS A 578 -6.89 17.30 -14.93
N ASP A 579 -6.16 16.63 -15.82
CA ASP A 579 -6.70 15.73 -16.85
C ASP A 579 -5.61 14.83 -17.45
N ASP A 580 -6.00 13.96 -18.37
CA ASP A 580 -5.10 13.02 -19.06
C ASP A 580 -3.96 13.70 -19.83
N SER A 581 -4.15 14.95 -20.31
CA SER A 581 -3.14 15.66 -21.11
C SER A 581 -1.87 16.01 -20.34
N GLN A 582 -1.93 16.00 -19.01
CA GLN A 582 -0.79 16.26 -18.13
C GLN A 582 0.10 15.04 -17.89
N LEU A 583 -0.34 13.85 -18.32
CA LEU A 583 0.37 12.59 -18.06
C LEU A 583 1.32 12.22 -19.19
N PRO A 584 2.59 11.91 -18.89
CA PRO A 584 3.51 11.28 -19.85
C PRO A 584 3.03 9.88 -20.30
N PRO A 585 3.66 9.26 -21.33
CA PRO A 585 3.37 7.89 -21.72
C PRO A 585 3.48 6.94 -20.52
N PHE A 586 2.52 6.02 -20.36
CA PHE A 586 2.43 5.19 -19.16
C PHE A 586 3.60 4.21 -19.01
N ASP A 587 4.14 3.72 -20.10
CA ASP A 587 5.27 2.80 -20.19
C ASP A 587 6.66 3.49 -20.09
N ASP A 588 6.69 4.82 -20.07
CA ASP A 588 7.90 5.59 -19.83
C ASP A 588 8.19 5.66 -18.32
N TYR A 589 9.34 5.13 -17.89
CA TYR A 589 9.77 5.06 -16.49
C TYR A 589 10.65 6.25 -16.06
N ASP A 590 11.02 7.14 -16.99
CA ASP A 590 11.67 8.40 -16.66
C ASP A 590 10.76 9.26 -15.77
N MET A 591 11.32 9.87 -14.75
CA MET A 591 10.55 10.67 -13.80
C MET A 591 10.26 12.08 -14.28
N SER A 592 10.74 12.49 -15.44
CA SER A 592 10.47 13.80 -16.03
C SER A 592 8.99 14.06 -16.15
N ASN A 593 8.57 15.22 -15.64
CA ASN A 593 7.17 15.66 -15.64
C ASN A 593 6.19 14.74 -14.89
N ARG A 594 6.68 14.00 -13.87
CA ARG A 594 5.88 13.12 -13.02
C ARG A 594 5.99 13.54 -11.56
N THR A 595 4.94 13.30 -10.80
CA THR A 595 4.87 13.55 -9.36
C THR A 595 5.19 15.02 -8.99
N TYR A 596 4.90 15.44 -7.79
CA TYR A 596 5.24 16.81 -7.33
C TYR A 596 6.73 17.14 -7.45
N ARG A 597 7.60 16.10 -7.53
CA ARG A 597 9.05 16.27 -7.60
C ARG A 597 9.53 16.81 -8.93
N TYR A 598 8.91 16.41 -10.03
CA TYR A 598 9.37 16.73 -11.38
C TYR A 598 8.30 17.35 -12.30
N PHE A 599 7.03 17.36 -11.87
CA PHE A 599 5.94 17.93 -12.65
C PHE A 599 6.13 19.45 -12.81
N LYS A 600 6.14 19.92 -14.04
CA LYS A 600 6.37 21.33 -14.39
C LYS A 600 5.07 22.11 -14.61
N GLY A 601 3.94 21.43 -14.64
CA GLY A 601 2.64 22.02 -14.78
C GLY A 601 2.05 22.45 -13.44
N GLU A 602 0.83 22.97 -13.48
CA GLU A 602 0.01 23.26 -12.29
C GLU A 602 -0.94 22.07 -12.07
N PRO A 603 -0.86 21.33 -10.96
CA PRO A 603 -1.77 20.24 -10.65
C PRO A 603 -3.16 20.77 -10.29
N LEU A 604 -4.16 19.91 -10.25
CA LEU A 604 -5.46 20.26 -9.67
C LEU A 604 -5.33 20.40 -8.14
N TYR A 605 -4.72 19.40 -7.50
CA TYR A 605 -4.34 19.47 -6.09
C TYR A 605 -2.90 18.94 -5.94
N PRO A 606 -2.01 19.67 -5.22
CA PRO A 606 -0.64 19.25 -5.04
C PRO A 606 -0.50 18.10 -4.04
N PHE A 607 0.60 17.38 -4.08
CA PHE A 607 0.98 16.43 -3.04
C PHE A 607 0.97 17.11 -1.67
N GLY A 608 0.50 16.41 -0.65
CA GLY A 608 0.41 16.93 0.72
C GLY A 608 -0.79 17.85 0.97
N TYR A 609 -1.61 18.15 -0.03
CA TYR A 609 -2.80 19.01 0.11
C TYR A 609 -3.93 18.33 0.87
N GLY A 610 -4.66 19.11 1.65
CA GLY A 610 -5.89 18.72 2.31
C GLY A 610 -6.37 19.84 3.23
N LEU A 611 -7.68 20.13 3.17
CA LEU A 611 -8.35 21.15 3.99
C LEU A 611 -8.81 20.60 5.34
N SER A 612 -9.17 21.51 6.22
CA SER A 612 -9.75 21.23 7.53
C SER A 612 -10.96 22.16 7.76
N TYR A 613 -11.82 21.83 8.74
CA TYR A 613 -12.88 22.75 9.20
C TYR A 613 -12.34 23.91 10.05
N THR A 614 -11.06 23.87 10.37
CA THR A 614 -10.33 24.95 11.02
C THR A 614 -9.21 25.47 10.11
N THR A 615 -8.53 26.52 10.53
CA THR A 615 -7.39 27.08 9.82
C THR A 615 -6.13 26.99 10.67
N PHE A 616 -4.99 26.81 10.02
CA PHE A 616 -3.70 26.75 10.70
C PHE A 616 -2.74 27.78 10.14
N SER A 617 -1.82 28.23 10.98
CA SER A 617 -0.70 29.10 10.60
C SER A 617 0.60 28.43 11.00
N VAL A 618 1.50 28.27 10.04
CA VAL A 618 2.86 27.80 10.25
C VAL A 618 3.78 28.99 10.39
N GLY A 619 4.56 29.07 11.48
CA GLY A 619 5.50 30.17 11.76
C GLY A 619 6.77 30.05 10.91
N GLU A 620 7.71 31.00 11.11
CA GLU A 620 9.01 30.97 10.45
C GLU A 620 9.83 29.78 10.97
N PRO A 621 10.37 28.91 10.09
CA PRO A 621 11.20 27.79 10.51
C PRO A 621 12.59 28.25 10.95
N VAL A 622 13.15 27.57 11.95
CA VAL A 622 14.53 27.77 12.42
C VAL A 622 15.26 26.44 12.37
N TYR A 623 16.33 26.37 11.62
CA TYR A 623 17.16 25.18 11.51
C TYR A 623 18.41 25.29 12.38
N ASP A 624 18.59 24.37 13.31
CA ASP A 624 19.80 24.22 14.10
C ASP A 624 20.69 23.11 13.49
N VAL A 625 21.72 23.54 12.78
CA VAL A 625 22.68 22.63 12.13
C VAL A 625 23.38 21.73 13.15
N SER A 626 23.65 22.24 14.36
CA SER A 626 24.39 21.51 15.39
C SER A 626 23.54 20.45 16.08
N ALA A 627 22.27 20.76 16.28
CA ALA A 627 21.30 19.80 16.84
C ALA A 627 20.71 18.86 15.78
N GLY A 628 20.80 19.21 14.49
CA GLY A 628 20.23 18.44 13.39
C GLY A 628 18.69 18.40 13.47
N ASN A 629 18.07 19.54 13.80
CA ASN A 629 16.62 19.67 13.85
C ASN A 629 16.12 20.99 13.27
N ILE A 630 14.87 20.99 12.84
CA ILE A 630 14.12 22.17 12.45
C ILE A 630 12.97 22.42 13.44
N THR A 631 12.84 23.65 13.88
CA THR A 631 11.80 24.07 14.83
C THR A 631 10.85 25.04 14.14
N VAL A 632 9.56 24.82 14.32
CA VAL A 632 8.51 25.69 13.77
C VAL A 632 7.33 25.78 14.72
N SER A 633 6.70 26.96 14.82
CA SER A 633 5.44 27.11 15.54
C SER A 633 4.24 26.82 14.63
N VAL A 634 3.25 26.09 15.16
CA VAL A 634 1.98 25.83 14.46
C VAL A 634 0.85 26.35 15.35
N THR A 635 0.00 27.18 14.81
CA THR A 635 -1.15 27.77 15.51
C THR A 635 -2.44 27.35 14.83
N ASN A 636 -3.39 26.83 15.58
CA ASN A 636 -4.76 26.68 15.11
C ASN A 636 -5.45 28.06 15.24
N THR A 637 -5.70 28.71 14.12
CA THR A 637 -6.26 30.05 14.04
C THR A 637 -7.78 30.06 13.92
N GLY A 638 -8.43 28.89 13.78
CA GLY A 638 -9.87 28.77 13.65
C GLY A 638 -10.57 28.31 14.93
N ASN A 639 -11.81 27.85 14.79
CA ASN A 639 -12.72 27.60 15.91
C ASN A 639 -12.94 26.10 16.23
N PHE A 640 -12.38 25.19 15.45
CA PHE A 640 -12.49 23.75 15.68
C PHE A 640 -11.15 23.18 16.14
N ASN A 641 -11.18 22.21 17.03
CA ASN A 641 -9.99 21.41 17.30
C ASN A 641 -9.63 20.60 16.03
N GLY A 642 -8.35 20.42 15.76
CA GLY A 642 -7.94 19.71 14.56
C GLY A 642 -6.48 19.32 14.60
N ALA A 643 -6.06 18.57 13.58
CA ALA A 643 -4.66 18.22 13.36
C ALA A 643 -4.18 18.83 12.03
N GLU A 644 -2.91 19.23 12.01
CA GLU A 644 -2.21 19.66 10.81
C GLU A 644 -0.96 18.81 10.60
N VAL A 645 -0.54 18.67 9.35
CA VAL A 645 0.70 17.98 8.98
C VAL A 645 1.73 18.99 8.50
N VAL A 646 2.74 19.22 9.32
CA VAL A 646 3.90 20.02 8.92
C VAL A 646 4.80 19.15 8.03
N GLN A 647 5.08 19.62 6.82
CA GLN A 647 5.87 18.93 5.81
C GLN A 647 7.16 19.72 5.58
N VAL A 648 8.29 19.02 5.53
CA VAL A 648 9.62 19.59 5.32
C VAL A 648 10.20 19.05 4.03
N TYR A 649 10.40 19.94 3.08
CA TYR A 649 11.01 19.64 1.80
C TYR A 649 12.41 20.24 1.73
N ILE A 650 13.28 19.60 0.93
CA ILE A 650 14.59 20.14 0.58
C ILE A 650 14.64 20.32 -0.93
N ARG A 651 15.21 21.45 -1.34
CA ARG A 651 15.58 21.76 -2.71
C ARG A 651 17.08 22.07 -2.76
N ARG A 652 17.73 21.70 -3.85
CA ARG A 652 19.10 22.08 -4.16
C ARG A 652 19.10 23.00 -5.38
N PRO A 653 19.18 24.34 -5.20
CA PRO A 653 18.99 25.30 -6.30
C PRO A 653 20.02 25.16 -7.43
N SER A 654 21.22 24.66 -7.13
CA SER A 654 22.27 24.44 -8.12
C SER A 654 22.05 23.20 -9.02
N ASP A 655 21.10 22.31 -8.66
CA ASP A 655 20.78 21.08 -9.41
C ASP A 655 19.54 21.31 -10.27
N THR A 656 19.74 21.79 -11.49
CA THR A 656 18.66 22.14 -12.43
C THR A 656 17.98 20.92 -13.07
N ASP A 657 18.64 19.76 -13.05
CA ASP A 657 18.16 18.51 -13.61
C ASP A 657 17.52 17.58 -12.56
N GLY A 658 17.65 17.96 -11.29
CA GLY A 658 17.10 17.24 -10.16
C GLY A 658 15.63 17.57 -9.88
N PRO A 659 15.05 16.97 -8.83
CA PRO A 659 13.69 17.27 -8.42
C PRO A 659 13.55 18.75 -7.99
N ALA A 660 12.40 19.35 -8.30
CA ALA A 660 12.08 20.72 -7.88
C ALA A 660 12.16 20.87 -6.34
N LYS A 661 11.78 19.84 -5.64
CA LYS A 661 11.91 19.65 -4.19
C LYS A 661 11.66 18.18 -3.84
N ALA A 662 12.09 17.74 -2.67
CA ALA A 662 11.88 16.38 -2.18
C ALA A 662 11.46 16.42 -0.70
N LEU A 663 10.39 15.72 -0.34
CA LEU A 663 9.97 15.54 1.06
C LEU A 663 11.09 14.83 1.84
N ARG A 664 11.45 15.37 2.99
CA ARG A 664 12.52 14.82 3.84
C ARG A 664 12.06 14.57 5.26
N GLN A 665 10.99 15.25 5.70
CA GLN A 665 10.35 15.02 7.00
C GLN A 665 8.89 15.44 6.96
N PHE A 666 8.11 14.91 7.89
CA PHE A 666 6.79 15.41 8.23
C PHE A 666 6.47 15.13 9.70
N ALA A 667 5.59 15.93 10.26
CA ALA A 667 5.08 15.76 11.63
C ALA A 667 3.61 16.14 11.71
N ARG A 668 2.79 15.25 12.26
CA ARG A 668 1.39 15.50 12.56
C ARG A 668 1.27 16.17 13.92
N VAL A 669 0.49 17.24 14.00
CA VAL A 669 0.33 18.07 15.20
C VAL A 669 -1.14 18.28 15.48
N GLU A 670 -1.61 17.83 16.65
CA GLU A 670 -2.98 18.06 17.12
C GLU A 670 -3.04 19.35 17.95
N LEU A 671 -4.02 20.23 17.68
CA LEU A 671 -4.17 21.53 18.27
C LEU A 671 -5.63 21.80 18.64
N GLN A 672 -5.83 22.32 19.86
CA GLN A 672 -7.12 22.90 20.22
C GLN A 672 -7.34 24.22 19.46
N ALA A 673 -8.59 24.68 19.36
CA ALA A 673 -8.90 25.99 18.80
C ALA A 673 -8.12 27.11 19.54
N GLY A 674 -7.38 27.93 18.81
CA GLY A 674 -6.54 29.01 19.35
C GLY A 674 -5.20 28.54 19.98
N GLU A 675 -4.90 27.25 19.99
CA GLU A 675 -3.64 26.72 20.54
C GLU A 675 -2.47 26.92 19.59
N THR A 676 -1.30 27.22 20.16
CA THR A 676 -0.02 27.24 19.45
C THR A 676 0.92 26.19 20.07
N LYS A 677 1.53 25.36 19.24
CA LYS A 677 2.60 24.44 19.62
C LYS A 677 3.87 24.71 18.84
N THR A 678 5.00 24.55 19.51
CA THR A 678 6.30 24.47 18.86
C THR A 678 6.58 23.02 18.52
N VAL A 679 6.87 22.76 17.24
CA VAL A 679 7.17 21.43 16.70
C VAL A 679 8.65 21.37 16.39
N GLU A 680 9.30 20.35 16.91
CA GLU A 680 10.71 20.06 16.65
C GLU A 680 10.78 18.79 15.77
N ILE A 681 11.35 18.93 14.59
CA ILE A 681 11.40 17.86 13.57
C ILE A 681 12.86 17.52 13.32
N PRO A 682 13.30 16.27 13.51
CA PRO A 682 14.67 15.86 13.19
C PRO A 682 14.97 16.09 11.71
N LEU A 683 16.04 16.83 11.43
CA LEU A 683 16.53 17.09 10.07
C LEU A 683 18.05 16.97 10.09
N THR A 684 18.52 15.74 10.06
CA THR A 684 19.95 15.42 10.15
C THR A 684 20.65 15.60 8.80
N ARG A 685 21.98 15.55 8.81
CA ARG A 685 22.79 15.69 7.59
C ARG A 685 22.36 14.72 6.48
N ASP A 686 21.96 13.49 6.82
CA ASP A 686 21.53 12.46 5.85
C ASP A 686 20.25 12.86 5.07
N ASN A 687 19.43 13.75 5.62
CA ASN A 687 18.27 14.26 4.90
C ASN A 687 18.61 15.14 3.69
N PHE A 688 19.87 15.58 3.59
CA PHE A 688 20.40 16.39 2.49
C PHE A 688 21.12 15.55 1.43
N GLU A 689 21.09 14.21 1.51
CA GLU A 689 21.61 13.36 0.45
C GLU A 689 20.92 13.63 -0.89
N TRP A 690 21.74 13.74 -1.94
CA TRP A 690 21.33 14.05 -3.29
C TRP A 690 22.18 13.27 -4.28
N TRP A 691 21.62 12.91 -5.44
CA TRP A 691 22.41 12.22 -6.46
C TRP A 691 23.59 13.07 -6.94
N ASP A 692 24.76 12.51 -6.91
CA ASP A 692 25.97 13.13 -7.47
C ASP A 692 26.40 12.41 -8.74
N PRO A 693 26.20 13.02 -9.92
CA PRO A 693 26.55 12.39 -11.20
C PRO A 693 28.06 12.20 -11.36
N THR A 694 28.92 12.95 -10.61
CA THR A 694 30.36 12.84 -10.72
C THR A 694 30.94 11.61 -10.03
N THR A 695 30.28 11.17 -8.95
CA THR A 695 30.66 9.98 -8.18
C THR A 695 29.71 8.80 -8.42
N SER A 696 28.58 9.04 -9.09
CA SER A 696 27.49 8.07 -9.28
C SER A 696 27.00 7.49 -7.94
N THR A 697 26.84 8.34 -6.93
CA THR A 697 26.37 7.95 -5.59
C THR A 697 25.41 8.97 -5.00
N MET A 698 24.58 8.50 -4.05
CA MET A 698 23.84 9.37 -3.14
C MET A 698 24.77 9.88 -2.05
N ARG A 699 24.90 11.20 -1.91
CA ARG A 699 25.68 11.82 -0.83
C ARG A 699 25.28 13.25 -0.57
N VAL A 700 25.62 13.76 0.60
CA VAL A 700 25.53 15.19 0.88
C VAL A 700 26.66 15.91 0.12
N GLN A 701 26.29 16.83 -0.75
CA GLN A 701 27.20 17.64 -1.53
C GLN A 701 27.37 19.02 -0.87
N GLU A 702 28.56 19.62 -0.92
CA GLU A 702 28.75 20.99 -0.46
C GLU A 702 27.93 21.97 -1.33
N GLY A 703 27.42 23.03 -0.71
CA GLY A 703 26.70 24.10 -1.39
C GLY A 703 25.43 24.54 -0.68
N GLU A 704 24.63 25.32 -1.39
CA GLU A 704 23.39 25.87 -0.89
C GLU A 704 22.23 24.87 -1.04
N TYR A 705 21.41 24.79 0.02
CA TYR A 705 20.16 24.06 0.06
C TYR A 705 19.05 24.95 0.61
N ASP A 706 17.87 24.84 0.05
CA ASP A 706 16.65 25.44 0.60
C ASP A 706 15.91 24.39 1.43
N ILE A 707 15.61 24.73 2.67
CA ILE A 707 14.68 23.99 3.53
C ILE A 707 13.33 24.71 3.45
N MET A 708 12.30 24.01 2.99
CA MET A 708 10.98 24.54 2.71
C MET A 708 9.97 23.88 3.64
N VAL A 709 9.26 24.62 4.45
CA VAL A 709 8.35 24.11 5.50
C VAL A 709 6.95 24.66 5.33
N GLY A 710 5.96 23.77 5.31
CA GLY A 710 4.55 24.17 5.16
C GLY A 710 3.60 23.00 5.30
N THR A 711 2.43 23.10 4.67
CA THR A 711 1.31 22.15 4.82
C THR A 711 1.00 21.37 3.54
N SER A 712 1.65 21.71 2.43
CA SER A 712 1.59 20.97 1.16
C SER A 712 2.87 21.21 0.34
N SER A 713 2.97 20.58 -0.83
CA SER A 713 4.06 20.81 -1.78
C SER A 713 3.88 22.05 -2.65
N ASP A 714 2.78 22.81 -2.51
CA ASP A 714 2.61 24.10 -3.21
C ASP A 714 3.61 25.13 -2.66
N ASP A 715 4.32 25.82 -3.56
CA ASP A 715 5.29 26.85 -3.17
C ASP A 715 4.66 28.01 -2.38
N ASN A 716 3.36 28.27 -2.59
CA ASN A 716 2.63 29.30 -1.84
C ASN A 716 2.37 28.91 -0.37
N ASP A 717 2.37 27.62 -0.06
CA ASP A 717 2.18 27.08 1.29
C ASP A 717 3.50 26.92 2.06
N LEU A 718 4.65 27.16 1.39
CA LEU A 718 5.97 26.87 1.92
C LEU A 718 6.73 28.12 2.35
N LYS A 719 7.31 28.09 3.53
CA LYS A 719 8.30 29.04 4.01
C LYS A 719 9.69 28.47 3.81
N THR A 720 10.57 29.27 3.24
CA THR A 720 11.90 28.84 2.82
C THR A 720 13.01 29.51 3.61
N ILE A 721 13.97 28.70 4.08
CA ILE A 721 15.26 29.17 4.61
C ILE A 721 16.38 28.51 3.84
N SER A 722 17.42 29.29 3.48
CA SER A 722 18.60 28.75 2.79
C SER A 722 19.71 28.44 3.78
N VAL A 723 20.37 27.30 3.58
CA VAL A 723 21.51 26.85 4.40
C VAL A 723 22.65 26.41 3.50
N THR A 724 23.89 26.60 3.96
CA THR A 724 25.08 26.10 3.27
C THR A 724 25.67 24.94 4.06
N LEU A 725 25.86 23.80 3.41
CA LEU A 725 26.43 22.60 4.00
C LEU A 725 27.85 22.34 3.49
#